data_1d45fd05a39295840b537b19a8b0aaf4
#
_entry.id   1d45fd05a39295840b537b19a8b0aaf4
#
_cell.length_a   1.000
_cell.length_b   1.000
_cell.length_c   1.000
_cell.angle_alpha   90.00
_cell.angle_beta   90.00
_cell.angle_gamma   90.00
#
_symmetry.space_group_name_H-M   'P 1'
#
loop_
_entity.id
_entity.type
_entity.pdbx_description
1 polymer ?
#
loop_
_entity_poly.entity_id
_entity_poly.type
_entity_poly.pdbx_seq_one_letter_code
_entity_poly.pdbx_strand_id
1 'polypeptide(L)'
;MKSHLHGAAPLLALAACLAAAPASAHAEDADSTIIVTAPLQTDAAKARAAQTPGGTDVVSYEDYADKSVVSLRDTLAFSPGVYLQPRYGQEVRISIRGSGLSRGFHMRGLTLLQDGVPINLADDNGDFQELEPIFFDHLEVYRGANALRFGSGTLGGAINGVTPTGRSAKGVYLRAEAGSFDMLRALVSAGVAGDRVDAWGAISADTSDGDRDHAKRRSFRFQGNVGLDLSDNISTRFYASFNNINQQLPGALTRAQALTTPKMANAASAAGDQQRDIDSLRLQNRTRIDLGAATLELGGFVNAKSLFHPIFQVIDQKSTDVGGFARLDYAAGPVELTLGGEVRNGKAKAKQFVNIAGRRGALTFDADQKAQTASLYGEMRVRPVERLSLIAGGVYADGWRERRVNFSASPAGDGRIGFDAFSPKFGLLFEPSDRVQIFANYSRSAEFPGFGEVFQTIGTPPVSSLVSDIRPQRAWTAEIGTRGTAGIAHWDVAFYRSTLKGEMLQFTTNASIPAATFNADRTLHQGIEAGLDLDVAPWLRLRQTYAYSDFRFRNDAQFGDNRLPVVPRHMYRAELRVGTDALHVAPSLEWVPQGPFADYANRVRTPGYALLGVTGGMTVADGFDAFVDVRNITGKKAIGDISAVLAANAASAIYYPVERRAISAGVRARF
;
A
#
# COMPACT_ATOMS: atom_id res chain seq x y z
N MET A 1 37.67 -6.88 -7.68
CA MET A 1 37.31 -8.20 -7.12
C MET A 1 36.80 -7.96 -5.70
N LYS A 2 35.50 -7.89 -5.50
CA LYS A 2 34.85 -7.95 -4.16
C LYS A 2 33.98 -9.21 -4.17
N SER A 3 34.20 -10.03 -3.17
CA SER A 3 33.74 -11.41 -3.03
C SER A 3 32.21 -11.55 -2.99
N HIS A 4 31.65 -12.35 -3.87
CA HIS A 4 30.25 -12.75 -3.96
C HIS A 4 29.90 -13.92 -3.00
N LEU A 5 30.24 -13.84 -1.72
CA LEU A 5 30.03 -14.97 -0.79
C LEU A 5 29.15 -14.67 0.44
N HIS A 6 28.38 -13.56 0.43
CA HIS A 6 27.58 -13.19 1.61
C HIS A 6 26.05 -13.36 1.47
N GLY A 7 25.56 -13.97 0.39
CA GLY A 7 24.11 -14.05 0.12
C GLY A 7 23.36 -15.27 0.66
N ALA A 8 24.06 -16.35 0.95
CA ALA A 8 23.43 -17.60 1.37
C ALA A 8 23.40 -17.82 2.91
N ALA A 9 24.25 -17.13 3.64
CA ALA A 9 24.41 -17.32 5.08
C ALA A 9 23.12 -17.07 5.92
N PRO A 10 22.32 -16.02 5.70
CA PRO A 10 21.13 -15.80 6.50
C PRO A 10 19.99 -16.79 6.17
N LEU A 11 19.88 -17.27 4.93
CA LEU A 11 18.90 -18.30 4.55
C LEU A 11 19.27 -19.68 5.07
N LEU A 12 20.56 -20.02 5.09
CA LEU A 12 21.08 -21.25 5.68
C LEU A 12 20.98 -21.26 7.21
N ALA A 13 21.18 -20.11 7.86
CA ALA A 13 20.97 -19.98 9.30
C ALA A 13 19.48 -20.15 9.69
N LEU A 14 18.57 -19.65 8.86
CA LEU A 14 17.13 -19.83 9.06
C LEU A 14 16.69 -21.29 8.83
N ALA A 15 17.25 -21.97 7.83
CA ALA A 15 17.03 -23.39 7.58
C ALA A 15 17.61 -24.29 8.69
N ALA A 16 18.75 -23.89 9.28
CA ALA A 16 19.34 -24.62 10.41
C ALA A 16 18.53 -24.51 11.71
N CYS A 17 17.80 -23.40 11.92
CA CYS A 17 16.86 -23.26 13.03
C CYS A 17 15.62 -24.18 12.88
N LEU A 18 15.22 -24.52 11.65
CA LEU A 18 14.15 -25.48 11.38
C LEU A 18 14.51 -26.93 11.76
N ALA A 19 15.81 -27.27 11.80
CA ALA A 19 16.29 -28.61 12.14
C ALA A 19 16.48 -28.86 13.64
N ALA A 20 16.39 -27.83 14.47
CA ALA A 20 16.65 -27.88 15.92
C ALA A 20 15.36 -27.70 16.76
N ALA A 21 14.26 -28.37 16.40
CA ALA A 21 13.09 -28.41 17.25
C ALA A 21 13.29 -29.43 18.38
N PRO A 22 13.18 -29.06 19.67
CA PRO A 22 13.24 -30.04 20.76
C PRO A 22 11.94 -30.86 20.78
N ALA A 23 12.10 -32.17 20.81
CA ALA A 23 11.02 -33.09 21.07
C ALA A 23 10.60 -33.00 22.54
N SER A 24 9.27 -33.09 22.75
CA SER A 24 8.56 -33.32 24.03
C SER A 24 8.43 -32.17 25.02
N ALA A 25 7.24 -31.57 25.04
CA ALA A 25 6.62 -31.05 26.25
C ALA A 25 5.46 -31.98 26.64
N HIS A 26 5.46 -32.46 27.89
CA HIS A 26 4.39 -33.28 28.44
C HIS A 26 3.08 -32.47 28.55
N ALA A 27 1.97 -33.12 28.22
CA ALA A 27 0.63 -32.58 28.47
C ALA A 27 0.36 -32.63 29.99
N GLU A 28 0.08 -31.50 30.59
CA GLU A 28 -0.61 -31.40 31.88
C GLU A 28 -2.09 -31.10 31.64
N ASP A 29 -2.92 -31.68 32.47
CA ASP A 29 -4.38 -31.71 32.40
C ASP A 29 -5.00 -30.33 32.27
N ALA A 30 -5.90 -30.22 31.28
CA ALA A 30 -6.69 -29.02 31.03
C ALA A 30 -7.82 -28.90 32.06
N ASP A 31 -7.61 -28.07 33.06
CA ASP A 31 -8.70 -27.54 33.86
C ASP A 31 -9.43 -26.46 33.02
N SER A 32 -10.75 -26.59 32.90
CA SER A 32 -11.58 -25.76 32.04
C SER A 32 -11.73 -24.36 32.62
N THR A 33 -10.72 -23.53 32.46
CA THR A 33 -10.79 -22.10 32.71
C THR A 33 -11.43 -21.44 31.49
N ILE A 34 -12.53 -20.73 31.69
CA ILE A 34 -13.13 -19.85 30.67
C ILE A 34 -12.07 -18.79 30.34
N ILE A 35 -11.35 -19.02 29.26
CA ILE A 35 -10.43 -18.02 28.71
C ILE A 35 -11.30 -16.95 28.07
N VAL A 36 -11.46 -15.81 28.75
CA VAL A 36 -11.96 -14.58 28.11
C VAL A 36 -10.87 -14.15 27.13
N THR A 37 -10.94 -14.66 25.91
CA THR A 37 -10.10 -14.18 24.80
C THR A 37 -10.45 -12.72 24.56
N ALA A 38 -9.46 -11.84 24.73
CA ALA A 38 -9.57 -10.47 24.22
C ALA A 38 -9.98 -10.56 22.74
N PRO A 39 -10.90 -9.70 22.26
CA PRO A 39 -11.33 -9.74 20.87
C PRO A 39 -10.09 -9.66 19.97
N LEU A 40 -10.03 -10.51 18.95
CA LEU A 40 -8.96 -10.51 17.96
C LEU A 40 -8.78 -9.08 17.44
N GLN A 41 -7.54 -8.65 17.21
CA GLN A 41 -7.27 -7.28 16.71
C GLN A 41 -8.07 -6.98 15.44
N THR A 42 -8.21 -7.99 14.58
CA THR A 42 -9.01 -7.94 13.35
C THR A 42 -10.49 -7.67 13.62
N ASP A 43 -11.11 -8.28 14.64
CA ASP A 43 -12.54 -8.05 14.97
C ASP A 43 -12.75 -6.64 15.49
N ALA A 44 -11.84 -6.14 16.32
CA ALA A 44 -11.86 -4.75 16.77
C ALA A 44 -11.68 -3.76 15.59
N ALA A 45 -10.86 -4.10 14.61
CA ALA A 45 -10.69 -3.30 13.39
C ALA A 45 -11.96 -3.32 12.53
N LYS A 46 -12.61 -4.47 12.33
CA LYS A 46 -13.91 -4.59 11.63
C LYS A 46 -15.00 -3.77 12.31
N ALA A 47 -15.09 -3.83 13.64
CA ALA A 47 -16.06 -3.04 14.42
C ALA A 47 -15.82 -1.53 14.24
N ARG A 48 -14.57 -1.08 14.25
CA ARG A 48 -14.21 0.34 13.98
C ARG A 48 -14.52 0.75 12.53
N ALA A 49 -14.17 -0.09 11.57
CA ALA A 49 -14.44 0.16 10.15
C ALA A 49 -15.95 0.29 9.89
N ALA A 50 -16.76 -0.55 10.54
CA ALA A 50 -18.22 -0.50 10.46
C ALA A 50 -18.84 0.82 10.95
N GLN A 51 -18.16 1.56 11.82
CA GLN A 51 -18.61 2.88 12.26
C GLN A 51 -18.33 4.01 11.26
N THR A 52 -17.54 3.77 10.22
CA THR A 52 -17.17 4.80 9.24
C THR A 52 -18.31 4.98 8.21
N PRO A 53 -18.82 6.22 7.98
CA PRO A 53 -19.85 6.48 6.99
C PRO A 53 -19.25 6.54 5.58
N GLY A 54 -18.77 5.42 5.06
CA GLY A 54 -18.13 5.35 3.75
C GLY A 54 -17.38 4.05 3.54
N GLY A 55 -16.79 3.88 2.36
CA GLY A 55 -16.09 2.66 1.98
C GLY A 55 -14.88 2.35 2.85
N THR A 56 -14.90 1.19 3.47
CA THR A 56 -13.79 0.64 4.29
C THR A 56 -13.66 -0.85 4.04
N ASP A 57 -12.50 -1.42 4.34
CA ASP A 57 -12.29 -2.86 4.30
C ASP A 57 -11.25 -3.27 5.34
N VAL A 58 -11.34 -4.49 5.85
CA VAL A 58 -10.35 -5.11 6.75
C VAL A 58 -10.02 -6.49 6.22
N VAL A 59 -8.79 -6.63 5.73
CA VAL A 59 -8.27 -7.87 5.15
C VAL A 59 -7.41 -8.56 6.19
N SER A 60 -7.86 -9.72 6.68
CA SER A 60 -7.12 -10.52 7.68
C SER A 60 -5.96 -11.27 7.04
N TYR A 61 -4.97 -11.67 7.83
CA TYR A 61 -3.88 -12.54 7.37
C TYR A 61 -4.42 -13.83 6.74
N GLU A 62 -5.46 -14.40 7.28
CA GLU A 62 -6.08 -15.65 6.80
C GLU A 62 -6.65 -15.53 5.38
N ASP A 63 -7.05 -14.34 4.94
CA ASP A 63 -7.55 -14.09 3.58
C ASP A 63 -6.49 -14.30 2.49
N TYR A 64 -5.20 -14.30 2.85
CA TYR A 64 -4.08 -14.46 1.91
C TYR A 64 -2.99 -15.42 2.40
N ALA A 65 -3.21 -16.13 3.50
CA ALA A 65 -2.22 -17.03 4.10
C ALA A 65 -1.72 -18.12 3.13
N ASP A 66 -2.58 -18.60 2.23
CA ASP A 66 -2.25 -19.64 1.24
C ASP A 66 -1.67 -19.09 -0.09
N LYS A 67 -1.41 -17.78 -0.15
CA LYS A 67 -0.83 -17.14 -1.33
C LYS A 67 0.67 -16.88 -1.15
N SER A 68 1.42 -16.93 -2.22
CA SER A 68 2.80 -16.45 -2.23
C SER A 68 2.80 -14.91 -2.27
N VAL A 69 2.83 -14.29 -1.09
CA VAL A 69 2.64 -12.84 -0.94
C VAL A 69 3.96 -12.12 -1.16
N VAL A 70 4.12 -11.42 -2.27
CA VAL A 70 5.32 -10.64 -2.60
C VAL A 70 5.13 -9.15 -2.32
N SER A 71 3.90 -8.66 -2.43
CA SER A 71 3.57 -7.24 -2.25
C SER A 71 2.13 -7.05 -1.77
N LEU A 72 1.74 -5.83 -1.46
CA LEU A 72 0.35 -5.48 -1.12
C LEU A 72 -0.66 -5.84 -2.23
N ARG A 73 -0.22 -6.04 -3.48
CA ARG A 73 -1.09 -6.54 -4.55
C ARG A 73 -1.71 -7.89 -4.21
N ASP A 74 -0.93 -8.75 -3.60
CA ASP A 74 -1.34 -10.14 -3.34
C ASP A 74 -2.33 -10.24 -2.18
N THR A 75 -2.37 -9.22 -1.31
CA THR A 75 -3.27 -9.15 -0.16
C THR A 75 -4.57 -8.40 -0.45
N LEU A 76 -4.50 -7.28 -1.20
CA LEU A 76 -5.62 -6.37 -1.42
C LEU A 76 -6.43 -6.69 -2.69
N ALA A 77 -6.19 -7.82 -3.34
CA ALA A 77 -6.83 -8.17 -4.61
C ALA A 77 -8.36 -8.22 -4.52
N PHE A 78 -8.91 -8.58 -3.36
CA PHE A 78 -10.35 -8.64 -3.10
C PHE A 78 -10.88 -7.48 -2.25
N SER A 79 -10.06 -6.45 -1.98
CA SER A 79 -10.54 -5.21 -1.35
C SER A 79 -11.28 -4.37 -2.39
N PRO A 80 -12.59 -4.06 -2.21
CA PRO A 80 -13.37 -3.33 -3.20
C PRO A 80 -12.79 -1.94 -3.50
N GLY A 81 -12.74 -1.55 -4.77
CA GLY A 81 -12.27 -0.24 -5.19
C GLY A 81 -10.76 -0.01 -5.15
N VAL A 82 -9.98 -1.02 -4.77
CA VAL A 82 -8.51 -0.95 -4.80
C VAL A 82 -8.01 -1.44 -6.16
N TYR A 83 -7.43 -0.52 -6.94
CA TYR A 83 -6.81 -0.85 -8.21
C TYR A 83 -5.31 -1.09 -8.00
N LEU A 84 -4.88 -2.30 -8.34
CA LEU A 84 -3.53 -2.81 -8.10
C LEU A 84 -2.83 -3.01 -9.44
N GLN A 85 -1.83 -2.19 -9.72
CA GLN A 85 -1.05 -2.25 -10.95
C GLN A 85 0.23 -3.06 -10.70
N PRO A 86 0.35 -4.26 -11.30
CA PRO A 86 1.57 -5.05 -11.17
C PRO A 86 2.69 -4.44 -12.00
N ARG A 87 3.84 -4.25 -11.39
CA ARG A 87 5.04 -3.87 -12.14
C ARG A 87 6.02 -5.01 -12.24
N TYR A 88 6.86 -5.19 -11.24
CA TYR A 88 7.85 -6.26 -11.16
C TYR A 88 8.30 -6.43 -9.71
N GLY A 89 8.49 -7.67 -9.30
CA GLY A 89 8.93 -8.02 -7.96
C GLY A 89 8.03 -7.43 -6.88
N GLN A 90 8.62 -6.72 -5.93
CA GLN A 90 7.90 -6.09 -4.81
C GLN A 90 7.27 -4.74 -5.19
N GLU A 91 7.51 -4.23 -6.38
CA GLU A 91 6.96 -2.96 -6.80
C GLU A 91 5.51 -3.11 -7.28
N VAL A 92 4.61 -2.42 -6.61
CA VAL A 92 3.20 -2.30 -6.94
C VAL A 92 2.81 -0.83 -7.03
N ARG A 93 1.84 -0.52 -7.87
CA ARG A 93 1.15 0.76 -7.83
C ARG A 93 -0.25 0.54 -7.33
N ILE A 94 -0.65 1.28 -6.33
CA ILE A 94 -1.99 1.21 -5.75
C ILE A 94 -2.69 2.53 -6.02
N SER A 95 -3.89 2.44 -6.56
CA SER A 95 -4.78 3.57 -6.76
C SER A 95 -6.14 3.25 -6.15
N ILE A 96 -6.68 4.17 -5.37
CA ILE A 96 -8.04 4.14 -4.86
C ILE A 96 -8.74 5.38 -5.39
N ARG A 97 -9.86 5.20 -6.12
CA ARG A 97 -10.66 6.29 -6.71
C ARG A 97 -9.86 7.25 -7.60
N GLY A 98 -8.79 6.74 -8.21
CA GLY A 98 -7.94 7.52 -9.11
C GLY A 98 -6.78 8.25 -8.44
N SER A 99 -6.55 8.08 -7.14
CA SER A 99 -5.38 8.66 -6.48
C SER A 99 -4.08 8.15 -7.09
N GLY A 100 -3.16 9.05 -7.40
CA GLY A 100 -1.85 8.71 -7.94
C GLY A 100 -1.85 7.98 -9.28
N LEU A 101 -2.96 8.03 -10.01
CA LEU A 101 -3.30 7.23 -11.18
C LEU A 101 -2.22 7.18 -12.26
N SER A 102 -1.67 8.30 -12.60
CA SER A 102 -0.69 8.42 -13.69
C SER A 102 0.76 8.44 -13.20
N ARG A 103 0.98 8.32 -11.89
CA ARG A 103 2.32 8.49 -11.33
C ARG A 103 3.22 7.30 -11.66
N GLY A 104 4.28 7.56 -12.41
CA GLY A 104 5.27 6.57 -12.80
C GLY A 104 6.19 6.12 -11.68
N PHE A 105 6.39 6.94 -10.63
CA PHE A 105 7.32 6.73 -9.54
C PHE A 105 6.69 7.19 -8.23
N HIS A 106 7.03 6.55 -7.13
CA HIS A 106 6.58 6.87 -5.78
C HIS A 106 5.04 6.78 -5.59
N MET A 107 4.65 6.78 -4.36
CA MET A 107 3.26 6.82 -3.95
C MET A 107 2.74 8.26 -3.91
N ARG A 108 1.46 8.47 -4.22
CA ARG A 108 0.76 9.73 -3.98
C ARG A 108 -0.75 9.48 -3.79
N GLY A 109 -1.40 10.39 -3.04
CA GLY A 109 -2.83 10.35 -2.83
C GLY A 109 -3.32 9.28 -1.87
N LEU A 110 -2.41 8.61 -1.19
CA LEU A 110 -2.67 7.63 -0.15
C LEU A 110 -1.80 7.90 1.07
N THR A 111 -2.36 7.74 2.26
CA THR A 111 -1.58 7.65 3.48
C THR A 111 -1.31 6.18 3.78
N LEU A 112 -0.04 5.78 3.76
CA LEU A 112 0.37 4.46 4.24
C LEU A 112 0.71 4.55 5.71
N LEU A 113 0.14 3.63 6.48
CA LEU A 113 0.40 3.54 7.91
C LEU A 113 0.91 2.14 8.26
N GLN A 114 1.68 2.10 9.30
CA GLN A 114 2.04 0.90 10.00
C GLN A 114 1.74 1.07 11.48
N ASP A 115 0.89 0.21 12.01
CA ASP A 115 0.41 0.30 13.39
C ASP A 115 -0.18 1.68 13.73
N GLY A 116 -0.89 2.28 12.76
CA GLY A 116 -1.57 3.58 12.88
C GLY A 116 -0.67 4.81 12.78
N VAL A 117 0.62 4.64 12.45
CA VAL A 117 1.60 5.73 12.29
C VAL A 117 2.04 5.83 10.84
N PRO A 118 2.01 7.02 10.18
CA PRO A 118 2.38 7.17 8.78
C PRO A 118 3.81 6.74 8.48
N ILE A 119 4.01 5.97 7.41
CA ILE A 119 5.33 5.69 6.84
C ILE A 119 5.70 6.68 5.72
N ASN A 120 4.73 7.48 5.26
CA ASN A 120 5.00 8.57 4.35
C ASN A 120 6.04 9.52 4.93
N LEU A 121 6.96 9.97 4.10
CA LEU A 121 7.91 11.02 4.44
C LEU A 121 7.20 12.36 4.65
N ALA A 122 7.90 13.36 5.17
CA ALA A 122 7.32 14.68 5.45
C ALA A 122 6.86 15.44 4.18
N ASP A 123 7.31 15.03 2.99
CA ASP A 123 6.84 15.54 1.70
C ASP A 123 5.70 14.71 1.07
N ASP A 124 5.08 13.81 1.86
CA ASP A 124 4.01 12.87 1.48
C ASP A 124 4.42 11.74 0.51
N ASN A 125 5.70 11.65 0.14
CA ASN A 125 6.21 10.50 -0.60
C ASN A 125 6.27 9.24 0.27
N GLY A 126 6.27 8.08 -0.37
CA GLY A 126 6.44 6.79 0.30
C GLY A 126 6.69 5.68 -0.71
N ASP A 127 7.05 4.52 -0.20
CA ASP A 127 7.25 3.31 -0.99
C ASP A 127 6.40 2.17 -0.43
N PHE A 128 5.53 1.60 -1.26
CA PHE A 128 4.72 0.44 -0.89
C PHE A 128 5.57 -0.77 -0.49
N GLN A 129 6.80 -0.86 -1.00
CA GLN A 129 7.75 -1.93 -0.71
C GLN A 129 8.22 -1.96 0.76
N GLU A 130 8.07 -0.86 1.51
CA GLU A 130 8.45 -0.80 2.92
C GLU A 130 7.46 -1.51 3.85
N LEU A 131 6.25 -1.80 3.37
CA LEU A 131 5.28 -2.64 4.06
C LEU A 131 5.46 -4.10 3.66
N GLU A 132 5.79 -4.97 4.62
CA GLU A 132 5.91 -6.41 4.44
C GLU A 132 4.61 -7.10 4.83
N PRO A 133 3.77 -7.51 3.86
CA PRO A 133 2.41 -7.95 4.16
C PRO A 133 2.33 -9.22 5.01
N ILE A 134 3.35 -10.09 4.96
CA ILE A 134 3.34 -11.33 5.77
C ILE A 134 3.66 -11.09 7.26
N PHE A 135 3.95 -9.84 7.65
CA PHE A 135 4.12 -9.45 9.05
C PHE A 135 2.82 -8.95 9.69
N PHE A 136 1.75 -8.75 8.92
CA PHE A 136 0.53 -8.14 9.44
C PHE A 136 -0.47 -9.17 9.94
N ASP A 137 -1.13 -8.87 11.05
CA ASP A 137 -2.34 -9.53 11.52
C ASP A 137 -3.50 -9.22 10.57
N HIS A 138 -3.60 -7.94 10.17
CA HIS A 138 -4.57 -7.48 9.18
C HIS A 138 -4.12 -6.19 8.51
N LEU A 139 -4.81 -5.88 7.40
CA LEU A 139 -4.73 -4.60 6.71
C LEU A 139 -6.07 -3.89 6.82
N GLU A 140 -6.06 -2.60 7.18
CA GLU A 140 -7.23 -1.73 7.14
C GLU A 140 -7.15 -0.83 5.92
N VAL A 141 -8.24 -0.74 5.14
CA VAL A 141 -8.35 0.13 3.96
C VAL A 141 -9.48 1.12 4.18
N TYR A 142 -9.19 2.41 4.13
CA TYR A 142 -10.15 3.49 4.22
C TYR A 142 -10.16 4.25 2.89
N ARG A 143 -11.26 4.12 2.12
CA ARG A 143 -11.37 4.68 0.77
C ARG A 143 -11.80 6.15 0.80
N GLY A 144 -11.09 7.02 0.09
CA GLY A 144 -11.38 8.46 0.03
C GLY A 144 -11.18 9.17 1.37
N ALA A 145 -11.96 10.21 1.64
CA ALA A 145 -11.86 11.00 2.88
C ALA A 145 -12.35 10.26 4.15
N ASN A 146 -12.38 8.92 4.14
CA ASN A 146 -12.83 8.11 5.25
C ASN A 146 -11.72 7.79 6.28
N ALA A 147 -10.48 8.20 5.97
CA ALA A 147 -9.31 8.03 6.84
C ALA A 147 -9.06 9.20 7.80
N LEU A 148 -10.07 10.02 8.10
CA LEU A 148 -9.94 11.23 8.92
C LEU A 148 -9.36 10.94 10.31
N ARG A 149 -9.71 9.82 10.92
CA ARG A 149 -9.14 9.38 12.21
C ARG A 149 -7.61 9.24 12.24
N PHE A 150 -6.98 9.16 11.09
CA PHE A 150 -5.52 9.15 10.93
C PHE A 150 -4.97 10.51 10.46
N GLY A 151 -5.76 11.57 10.53
CA GLY A 151 -5.37 12.88 10.01
C GLY A 151 -5.29 12.95 8.49
N SER A 152 -5.68 11.89 7.78
CA SER A 152 -5.61 11.85 6.32
C SER A 152 -6.82 12.52 5.69
N GLY A 153 -6.55 13.50 4.84
CA GLY A 153 -7.53 14.14 3.96
C GLY A 153 -7.25 13.90 2.48
N THR A 154 -6.51 12.84 2.14
CA THR A 154 -6.10 12.53 0.75
C THR A 154 -7.26 12.00 -0.09
N LEU A 155 -7.14 12.09 -1.40
CA LEU A 155 -8.16 11.61 -2.36
C LEU A 155 -8.38 10.10 -2.26
N GLY A 156 -7.32 9.31 -2.17
CA GLY A 156 -7.39 7.85 -2.11
C GLY A 156 -7.72 7.30 -0.73
N GLY A 157 -7.38 8.04 0.32
CA GLY A 157 -7.58 7.61 1.70
C GLY A 157 -6.32 6.99 2.33
N ALA A 158 -6.47 5.89 3.08
CA ALA A 158 -5.36 5.28 3.81
C ALA A 158 -5.38 3.76 3.75
N ILE A 159 -4.17 3.19 3.84
CA ILE A 159 -3.95 1.75 4.06
C ILE A 159 -3.07 1.62 5.31
N ASN A 160 -3.54 0.86 6.30
CA ASN A 160 -2.85 0.63 7.57
C ASN A 160 -2.54 -0.86 7.74
N GLY A 161 -1.25 -1.21 7.80
CA GLY A 161 -0.81 -2.54 8.17
C GLY A 161 -0.64 -2.64 9.68
N VAL A 162 -1.34 -3.57 10.32
CA VAL A 162 -1.31 -3.76 11.76
C VAL A 162 -0.56 -5.04 12.09
N THR A 163 0.49 -4.92 12.89
CA THR A 163 1.30 -6.08 13.30
C THR A 163 0.66 -6.83 14.48
N PRO A 164 0.91 -8.15 14.60
CA PRO A 164 0.57 -8.88 15.81
C PRO A 164 1.24 -8.30 17.03
N THR A 165 0.72 -8.61 18.21
CA THR A 165 1.35 -8.36 19.50
C THR A 165 1.74 -9.69 20.17
N GLY A 166 2.51 -9.65 21.23
CA GLY A 166 2.81 -10.86 22.00
C GLY A 166 1.56 -11.51 22.60
N ARG A 167 0.49 -10.73 22.81
CA ARG A 167 -0.81 -11.23 23.31
C ARG A 167 -1.65 -11.89 22.21
N SER A 168 -1.64 -11.34 20.97
CA SER A 168 -2.43 -11.86 19.86
C SER A 168 -1.75 -13.02 19.10
N ALA A 169 -0.41 -13.13 19.16
CA ALA A 169 0.37 -14.16 18.47
C ALA A 169 1.44 -14.77 19.39
N LYS A 170 0.96 -15.50 20.41
CA LYS A 170 1.83 -16.26 21.31
C LYS A 170 2.48 -17.44 20.61
N GLY A 171 3.70 -17.82 21.06
CA GLY A 171 4.42 -18.96 20.53
C GLY A 171 5.30 -18.59 19.35
N VAL A 172 5.66 -19.58 18.55
CA VAL A 172 6.53 -19.43 17.36
C VAL A 172 5.75 -19.76 16.11
N TYR A 173 5.90 -18.91 15.09
CA TYR A 173 5.34 -19.14 13.77
C TYR A 173 6.46 -19.17 12.74
N LEU A 174 6.44 -20.19 11.89
CA LEU A 174 7.38 -20.40 10.79
C LEU A 174 6.62 -20.43 9.45
N ARG A 175 7.20 -19.82 8.43
CA ARG A 175 6.73 -19.94 7.05
C ARG A 175 7.93 -20.07 6.12
N ALA A 176 7.89 -21.04 5.21
CA ALA A 176 8.89 -21.23 4.17
C ALA A 176 8.19 -21.53 2.85
N GLU A 177 8.67 -20.93 1.77
CA GLU A 177 8.12 -21.12 0.43
C GLU A 177 9.20 -21.08 -0.63
N ALA A 178 8.99 -21.86 -1.70
CA ALA A 178 9.82 -21.91 -2.89
C ALA A 178 8.94 -21.90 -4.14
N GLY A 179 9.47 -21.40 -5.25
CA GLY A 179 8.66 -21.34 -6.47
C GLY A 179 9.42 -20.95 -7.73
N SER A 180 8.67 -20.67 -8.76
CA SER A 180 9.16 -20.23 -10.06
C SER A 180 10.10 -19.03 -9.94
N PHE A 181 11.03 -18.93 -10.89
CA PHE A 181 12.01 -17.83 -10.96
C PHE A 181 13.03 -17.88 -9.81
N ASP A 182 13.40 -19.09 -9.39
CA ASP A 182 14.33 -19.35 -8.28
C ASP A 182 13.92 -18.60 -6.99
N MET A 183 12.60 -18.50 -6.76
CA MET A 183 12.06 -17.83 -5.59
C MET A 183 12.21 -18.72 -4.36
N LEU A 184 12.84 -18.15 -3.33
CA LEU A 184 12.91 -18.71 -1.97
C LEU A 184 12.51 -17.62 -0.99
N ARG A 185 11.66 -17.95 -0.01
CA ARG A 185 11.26 -17.05 1.04
C ARG A 185 11.09 -17.79 2.35
N ALA A 186 11.50 -17.15 3.43
CA ALA A 186 11.30 -17.65 4.78
C ALA A 186 10.91 -16.52 5.73
N LEU A 187 10.10 -16.86 6.73
CA LEU A 187 9.72 -16.00 7.84
C LEU A 187 9.73 -16.80 9.14
N VAL A 188 10.23 -16.17 10.18
CA VAL A 188 10.11 -16.62 11.57
C VAL A 188 9.53 -15.48 12.39
N SER A 189 8.53 -15.76 13.19
CA SER A 189 8.06 -14.82 14.21
C SER A 189 7.86 -15.50 15.55
N ALA A 190 7.95 -14.72 16.62
CA ALA A 190 7.71 -15.20 17.97
C ALA A 190 7.00 -14.13 18.80
N GLY A 191 6.09 -14.59 19.65
CA GLY A 191 5.35 -13.74 20.57
C GLY A 191 5.29 -14.32 21.98
N VAL A 192 5.44 -13.45 22.97
CA VAL A 192 5.33 -13.77 24.38
C VAL A 192 4.50 -12.74 25.11
N ALA A 193 3.72 -13.16 26.11
CA ALA A 193 2.93 -12.26 26.92
C ALA A 193 2.92 -12.71 28.39
N GLY A 194 3.24 -11.78 29.27
CA GLY A 194 2.98 -11.83 30.70
C GLY A 194 1.84 -10.88 31.08
N ASP A 195 1.65 -10.63 32.36
CA ASP A 195 0.54 -9.83 32.88
C ASP A 195 0.57 -8.39 32.38
N ARG A 196 1.72 -7.73 32.47
CA ARG A 196 1.89 -6.30 32.13
C ARG A 196 2.84 -6.03 30.96
N VAL A 197 3.45 -7.07 30.40
CA VAL A 197 4.43 -6.94 29.31
C VAL A 197 4.13 -7.97 28.25
N ASP A 198 4.14 -7.55 27.02
CA ASP A 198 4.13 -8.45 25.88
C ASP A 198 5.14 -8.01 24.82
N ALA A 199 5.65 -8.97 24.05
CA ALA A 199 6.57 -8.69 22.96
C ALA A 199 6.30 -9.62 21.78
N TRP A 200 6.41 -9.08 20.58
CA TRP A 200 6.36 -9.83 19.34
C TRP A 200 7.48 -9.36 18.40
N GLY A 201 8.03 -10.30 17.65
CA GLY A 201 9.03 -9.97 16.63
C GLY A 201 9.01 -10.96 15.48
N ALA A 202 9.38 -10.49 14.29
CA ALA A 202 9.45 -11.28 13.08
C ALA A 202 10.65 -10.88 12.22
N ILE A 203 11.21 -11.88 11.53
CA ILE A 203 12.26 -11.73 10.53
C ILE A 203 11.79 -12.43 9.26
N SER A 204 11.98 -11.79 8.10
CA SER A 204 11.79 -12.41 6.80
C SER A 204 13.00 -12.19 5.90
N ALA A 205 13.23 -13.17 5.02
CA ALA A 205 14.20 -13.07 3.95
C ALA A 205 13.61 -13.65 2.67
N ASP A 206 13.80 -12.97 1.54
CA ASP A 206 13.40 -13.48 0.23
C ASP A 206 14.48 -13.23 -0.83
N THR A 207 14.49 -14.10 -1.83
CA THR A 207 15.27 -13.96 -3.05
C THR A 207 14.50 -14.51 -4.24
N SER A 208 14.71 -13.91 -5.42
CA SER A 208 14.16 -14.43 -6.68
C SER A 208 14.93 -13.84 -7.85
N ASP A 209 15.06 -14.59 -8.94
CA ASP A 209 15.57 -14.05 -10.22
C ASP A 209 14.55 -13.17 -10.96
N GLY A 210 13.26 -13.24 -10.52
CA GLY A 210 12.17 -12.51 -11.16
C GLY A 210 11.69 -13.16 -12.46
N ASP A 211 10.50 -12.78 -12.91
CA ASP A 211 9.87 -13.34 -14.12
C ASP A 211 10.40 -12.75 -15.43
N ARG A 212 11.20 -11.67 -15.36
CA ARG A 212 11.80 -10.97 -16.50
C ARG A 212 13.32 -10.99 -16.41
N ASP A 213 13.99 -10.81 -17.54
CA ASP A 213 15.41 -10.55 -17.56
C ASP A 213 15.68 -9.25 -16.78
N HIS A 214 16.78 -9.18 -16.02
CA HIS A 214 17.13 -8.04 -15.19
C HIS A 214 16.05 -7.66 -14.15
N ALA A 215 15.53 -8.67 -13.43
CA ALA A 215 14.47 -8.51 -12.42
C ALA A 215 14.80 -9.17 -11.07
N LYS A 216 16.08 -9.48 -10.83
CA LYS A 216 16.49 -10.10 -9.55
C LYS A 216 16.12 -9.22 -8.38
N ARG A 217 15.63 -9.88 -7.31
CA ARG A 217 15.36 -9.21 -6.05
C ARG A 217 15.92 -10.01 -4.88
N ARG A 218 16.22 -9.29 -3.82
CA ARG A 218 16.55 -9.85 -2.51
C ARG A 218 16.11 -8.88 -1.45
N SER A 219 15.48 -9.37 -0.38
CA SER A 219 15.19 -8.55 0.78
C SER A 219 15.48 -9.29 2.10
N PHE A 220 15.81 -8.50 3.11
CA PHE A 220 15.87 -8.91 4.49
C PHE A 220 15.12 -7.88 5.33
N ARG A 221 14.22 -8.33 6.19
CA ARG A 221 13.35 -7.45 6.96
C ARG A 221 13.21 -7.92 8.39
N PHE A 222 13.05 -6.97 9.28
CA PHE A 222 12.72 -7.17 10.68
C PHE A 222 11.56 -6.27 11.08
N GLN A 223 10.66 -6.79 11.89
CA GLN A 223 9.59 -6.07 12.54
C GLN A 223 9.45 -6.57 13.97
N GLY A 224 9.26 -5.65 14.92
CA GLY A 224 9.02 -6.05 16.30
C GLY A 224 8.33 -4.96 17.10
N ASN A 225 7.64 -5.38 18.17
CA ASN A 225 7.04 -4.47 19.13
C ASN A 225 7.07 -5.03 20.56
N VAL A 226 7.08 -4.11 21.53
CA VAL A 226 7.00 -4.41 22.96
C VAL A 226 5.94 -3.51 23.57
N GLY A 227 4.95 -4.10 24.21
CA GLY A 227 3.89 -3.44 24.95
C GLY A 227 4.10 -3.51 26.46
N LEU A 228 3.81 -2.42 27.14
CA LEU A 228 3.94 -2.26 28.59
C LEU A 228 2.67 -1.64 29.14
N ASP A 229 2.00 -2.32 30.08
CA ASP A 229 0.92 -1.76 30.88
C ASP A 229 1.53 -1.12 32.13
N LEU A 230 1.76 0.21 32.09
CA LEU A 230 2.41 0.98 33.15
C LEU A 230 1.51 1.10 34.38
N SER A 231 0.20 1.18 34.16
CA SER A 231 -0.88 1.12 35.14
C SER A 231 -2.14 0.58 34.49
N ASP A 232 -3.22 0.47 35.26
CA ASP A 232 -4.51 -0.04 34.72
C ASP A 232 -5.13 0.89 33.66
N ASN A 233 -4.71 2.15 33.63
CA ASN A 233 -5.21 3.16 32.69
C ASN A 233 -4.12 3.73 31.75
N ILE A 234 -2.87 3.27 31.83
CA ILE A 234 -1.78 3.74 30.97
C ILE A 234 -1.06 2.55 30.35
N SER A 235 -1.11 2.43 29.03
CA SER A 235 -0.31 1.48 28.28
C SER A 235 0.55 2.18 27.23
N THR A 236 1.74 1.63 26.97
CA THR A 236 2.65 2.14 25.94
C THR A 236 3.20 0.99 25.13
N ARG A 237 3.44 1.23 23.83
CA ARG A 237 4.02 0.25 22.91
C ARG A 237 5.10 0.90 22.06
N PHE A 238 6.25 0.25 22.03
CA PHE A 238 7.38 0.61 21.18
C PHE A 238 7.42 -0.35 20.01
N TYR A 239 7.72 0.18 18.81
CA TYR A 239 7.85 -0.60 17.59
C TYR A 239 9.19 -0.28 16.92
N ALA A 240 9.76 -1.29 16.29
CA ALA A 240 10.94 -1.14 15.45
C ALA A 240 10.77 -1.92 14.16
N SER A 241 11.14 -1.33 13.03
CA SER A 241 11.20 -2.01 11.74
C SER A 241 12.49 -1.67 11.00
N PHE A 242 13.01 -2.67 10.30
CA PHE A 242 14.17 -2.54 9.43
C PHE A 242 13.90 -3.24 8.11
N ASN A 243 14.24 -2.57 7.01
CA ASN A 243 14.18 -3.14 5.67
C ASN A 243 15.52 -2.93 4.96
N ASN A 244 16.01 -3.99 4.33
CA ASN A 244 17.04 -3.97 3.31
C ASN A 244 16.46 -4.62 2.05
N ILE A 245 16.23 -3.83 1.02
CA ILE A 245 15.55 -4.24 -0.22
C ILE A 245 16.48 -3.93 -1.37
N ASN A 246 16.78 -4.93 -2.18
CA ASN A 246 17.58 -4.79 -3.39
C ASN A 246 16.78 -5.37 -4.56
N GLN A 247 16.54 -4.56 -5.60
CA GLN A 247 15.71 -4.98 -6.72
C GLN A 247 16.20 -4.39 -8.03
N GLN A 248 16.52 -5.25 -9.00
CA GLN A 248 16.77 -4.85 -10.39
C GLN A 248 15.47 -4.42 -11.08
N LEU A 249 15.58 -3.50 -12.03
CA LEU A 249 14.45 -2.93 -12.76
C LEU A 249 14.53 -3.29 -14.24
N PRO A 250 13.67 -4.19 -14.72
CA PRO A 250 13.66 -4.60 -16.13
C PRO A 250 13.13 -3.50 -17.08
N GLY A 251 12.55 -2.42 -16.55
CA GLY A 251 12.05 -1.29 -17.32
C GLY A 251 10.78 -1.60 -18.13
N ALA A 252 10.21 -0.53 -18.73
CA ALA A 252 9.03 -0.62 -19.58
C ALA A 252 9.39 -1.08 -21.01
N LEU A 253 8.44 -1.73 -21.67
CA LEU A 253 8.54 -2.28 -23.03
C LEU A 253 7.64 -1.51 -23.99
N THR A 254 7.86 -1.67 -25.31
CA THR A 254 6.86 -1.30 -26.31
C THR A 254 5.65 -2.22 -26.19
N ARG A 255 4.50 -1.79 -26.73
CA ARG A 255 3.27 -2.61 -26.72
C ARG A 255 3.47 -3.99 -27.35
N ALA A 256 4.16 -4.04 -28.48
CA ALA A 256 4.48 -5.30 -29.17
C ALA A 256 5.36 -6.21 -28.30
N GLN A 257 6.45 -5.69 -27.74
CA GLN A 257 7.34 -6.46 -26.86
C GLN A 257 6.61 -7.00 -25.62
N ALA A 258 5.81 -6.17 -24.96
CA ALA A 258 5.07 -6.59 -23.75
C ALA A 258 4.09 -7.75 -24.05
N LEU A 259 3.50 -7.81 -25.25
CA LEU A 259 2.55 -8.84 -25.66
C LEU A 259 3.18 -10.06 -26.33
N THR A 260 4.38 -9.96 -26.89
CA THR A 260 5.02 -11.09 -27.60
C THR A 260 6.18 -11.70 -26.83
N THR A 261 7.03 -10.88 -26.23
CA THR A 261 8.26 -11.26 -25.53
C THR A 261 8.33 -10.66 -24.12
N PRO A 262 7.34 -10.90 -23.23
CA PRO A 262 7.23 -10.25 -21.92
C PRO A 262 8.42 -10.53 -20.98
N LYS A 263 9.19 -11.58 -21.24
CA LYS A 263 10.38 -11.93 -20.45
C LYS A 263 11.51 -10.89 -20.58
N MET A 264 11.62 -10.21 -21.72
CA MET A 264 12.76 -9.34 -21.99
C MET A 264 12.81 -8.12 -21.08
N ALA A 265 14.01 -7.66 -20.76
CA ALA A 265 14.24 -6.34 -20.17
C ALA A 265 14.26 -5.25 -21.26
N ASN A 266 14.00 -4.01 -20.87
CA ASN A 266 14.35 -2.86 -21.69
C ASN A 266 15.88 -2.76 -21.82
N ALA A 267 16.38 -2.59 -23.04
CA ALA A 267 17.82 -2.62 -23.30
C ALA A 267 18.58 -1.53 -22.51
N ALA A 268 18.04 -0.33 -22.39
CA ALA A 268 18.66 0.75 -21.62
C ALA A 268 18.66 0.46 -20.11
N SER A 269 17.61 -0.20 -19.61
CA SER A 269 17.54 -0.60 -18.19
C SER A 269 18.59 -1.66 -17.86
N ALA A 270 18.74 -2.67 -18.72
CA ALA A 270 19.75 -3.70 -18.54
C ALA A 270 21.18 -3.17 -18.69
N ALA A 271 21.45 -2.35 -19.73
CA ALA A 271 22.77 -1.75 -19.95
C ALA A 271 23.19 -0.77 -18.83
N GLY A 272 22.22 -0.04 -18.27
CA GLY A 272 22.44 0.88 -17.15
C GLY A 272 22.46 0.19 -15.79
N ASP A 273 22.30 -1.14 -15.73
CA ASP A 273 22.12 -1.93 -14.50
C ASP A 273 21.15 -1.23 -13.53
N GLN A 274 19.94 -0.91 -14.07
CA GLN A 274 18.95 -0.16 -13.29
C GLN A 274 18.43 -0.98 -12.13
N GLN A 275 18.38 -0.35 -10.96
CA GLN A 275 17.95 -1.01 -9.73
C GLN A 275 17.35 0.01 -8.76
N ARG A 276 16.68 -0.50 -7.72
CA ARG A 276 16.12 0.27 -6.63
C ARG A 276 16.46 -0.42 -5.31
N ASP A 277 17.40 0.14 -4.60
CA ASP A 277 17.87 -0.39 -3.32
C ASP A 277 17.43 0.56 -2.21
N ILE A 278 16.76 0.01 -1.19
CA ILE A 278 16.22 0.75 -0.06
C ILE A 278 16.73 0.12 1.23
N ASP A 279 17.39 0.93 2.06
CA ASP A 279 17.62 0.62 3.45
C ASP A 279 16.77 1.58 4.30
N SER A 280 15.95 1.05 5.20
CA SER A 280 15.16 1.88 6.11
C SER A 280 15.15 1.33 7.53
N LEU A 281 15.23 2.24 8.49
CA LEU A 281 15.04 1.98 9.92
C LEU A 281 13.95 2.90 10.43
N ARG A 282 12.99 2.33 11.14
CA ARG A 282 11.92 3.06 11.75
C ARG A 282 11.75 2.66 13.20
N LEU A 283 11.63 3.66 14.06
CA LEU A 283 11.29 3.51 15.47
C LEU A 283 10.05 4.34 15.74
N GLN A 284 9.10 3.80 16.50
CA GLN A 284 7.91 4.53 16.90
C GLN A 284 7.45 4.14 18.28
N ASN A 285 6.74 5.05 18.95
CA ASN A 285 6.06 4.83 20.23
C ASN A 285 4.60 5.24 20.11
N ARG A 286 3.74 4.51 20.79
CA ARG A 286 2.34 4.88 21.02
C ARG A 286 2.01 4.66 22.48
N THR A 287 1.48 5.68 23.14
CA THR A 287 1.04 5.64 24.52
C THR A 287 -0.44 5.96 24.59
N ARG A 288 -1.22 5.10 25.20
CA ARG A 288 -2.65 5.25 25.42
C ARG A 288 -2.90 5.51 26.90
N ILE A 289 -3.70 6.52 27.17
CA ILE A 289 -4.13 6.91 28.53
C ILE A 289 -5.65 6.87 28.54
N ASP A 290 -6.22 5.99 29.36
CA ASP A 290 -7.65 5.89 29.60
C ASP A 290 -8.04 6.89 30.71
N LEU A 291 -8.94 7.79 30.39
CA LEU A 291 -9.46 8.85 31.25
C LEU A 291 -10.95 8.62 31.60
N GLY A 292 -11.44 7.39 31.45
CA GLY A 292 -12.83 7.04 31.63
C GLY A 292 -13.67 7.34 30.39
N ALA A 293 -14.37 8.48 30.34
CA ALA A 293 -15.15 8.87 29.17
C ALA A 293 -14.28 9.29 27.96
N ALA A 294 -12.99 9.46 28.16
CA ALA A 294 -12.05 9.86 27.12
C ALA A 294 -10.84 8.92 27.06
N THR A 295 -10.25 8.76 25.89
CA THR A 295 -8.96 8.11 25.69
C THR A 295 -8.02 9.09 24.99
N LEU A 296 -6.85 9.33 25.57
CA LEU A 296 -5.79 10.11 24.95
C LEU A 296 -4.73 9.15 24.38
N GLU A 297 -4.42 9.29 23.12
CA GLU A 297 -3.32 8.58 22.46
C GLU A 297 -2.25 9.60 22.03
N LEU A 298 -1.02 9.34 22.43
CA LEU A 298 0.16 10.14 22.10
C LEU A 298 1.20 9.25 21.44
N GLY A 299 1.95 9.79 20.50
CA GLY A 299 3.03 9.03 19.90
C GLY A 299 4.05 9.86 19.16
N GLY A 300 5.17 9.22 18.87
CA GLY A 300 6.23 9.83 18.08
C GLY A 300 6.96 8.77 17.25
N PHE A 301 7.66 9.22 16.22
CA PHE A 301 8.41 8.31 15.34
C PHE A 301 9.63 8.98 14.71
N VAL A 302 10.55 8.12 14.30
CA VAL A 302 11.72 8.47 13.49
C VAL A 302 11.79 7.48 12.33
N ASN A 303 11.93 7.99 11.10
CA ASN A 303 12.22 7.23 9.90
C ASN A 303 13.58 7.66 9.35
N ALA A 304 14.52 6.74 9.22
CA ALA A 304 15.77 6.93 8.49
C ALA A 304 15.78 6.04 7.26
N LYS A 305 16.02 6.63 6.07
CA LYS A 305 15.96 5.92 4.80
C LYS A 305 17.13 6.29 3.90
N SER A 306 17.72 5.30 3.27
CA SER A 306 18.68 5.43 2.19
C SER A 306 18.10 4.82 0.91
N LEU A 307 18.11 5.57 -0.17
CA LEU A 307 17.71 5.14 -1.50
C LEU A 307 18.92 5.22 -2.43
N PHE A 308 19.34 4.08 -2.99
CA PHE A 308 20.28 4.00 -4.09
C PHE A 308 19.55 3.50 -5.34
N HIS A 309 19.43 4.36 -6.34
CA HIS A 309 18.54 4.12 -7.47
C HIS A 309 19.17 4.53 -8.79
N PRO A 310 20.06 3.68 -9.36
CA PRO A 310 20.53 3.84 -10.72
C PRO A 310 19.38 3.64 -11.71
N ILE A 311 19.10 4.67 -12.47
CA ILE A 311 18.18 4.69 -13.61
C ILE A 311 18.89 5.40 -14.77
N PHE A 312 18.29 6.36 -15.48
CA PHE A 312 19.00 7.18 -16.47
C PHE A 312 20.19 7.96 -15.85
N GLN A 313 20.18 8.16 -14.56
CA GLN A 313 21.26 8.63 -13.68
C GLN A 313 21.19 7.87 -12.34
N VAL A 314 22.23 7.94 -11.53
CA VAL A 314 22.20 7.38 -10.18
C VAL A 314 21.58 8.40 -9.23
N ILE A 315 20.42 8.10 -8.66
CA ILE A 315 19.84 8.84 -7.54
C ILE A 315 20.35 8.20 -6.24
N ASP A 316 20.99 9.00 -5.40
CA ASP A 316 21.51 8.62 -4.09
C ASP A 316 20.97 9.59 -3.06
N GLN A 317 19.96 9.14 -2.32
CA GLN A 317 19.24 9.98 -1.37
C GLN A 317 19.29 9.38 0.02
N LYS A 318 19.56 10.23 1.02
CA LYS A 318 19.44 9.87 2.42
C LYS A 318 18.45 10.82 3.09
N SER A 319 17.41 10.29 3.69
CA SER A 319 16.38 11.06 4.39
C SER A 319 16.27 10.65 5.85
N THR A 320 15.86 11.59 6.66
CA THR A 320 15.47 11.37 8.06
C THR A 320 14.23 12.20 8.32
N ASP A 321 13.17 11.53 8.75
CA ASP A 321 11.90 12.15 9.09
C ASP A 321 11.58 11.85 10.54
N VAL A 322 11.12 12.87 11.26
CA VAL A 322 10.68 12.78 12.65
C VAL A 322 9.28 13.35 12.76
N GLY A 323 8.44 12.73 13.56
CA GLY A 323 7.08 13.20 13.74
C GLY A 323 6.51 12.82 15.08
N GLY A 324 5.37 13.43 15.40
CA GLY A 324 4.60 13.13 16.58
C GLY A 324 3.13 13.40 16.33
N PHE A 325 2.28 12.75 17.09
CA PHE A 325 0.84 12.90 17.03
C PHE A 325 0.20 12.84 18.41
N ALA A 326 -0.99 13.42 18.50
CA ALA A 326 -1.89 13.30 19.64
C ALA A 326 -3.31 13.09 19.12
N ARG A 327 -4.08 12.23 19.79
CA ARG A 327 -5.50 12.01 19.51
C ARG A 327 -6.27 11.82 20.80
N LEU A 328 -7.36 12.55 20.93
CA LEU A 328 -8.35 12.42 22.00
C LEU A 328 -9.64 11.86 21.41
N ASP A 329 -10.07 10.71 21.89
CA ASP A 329 -11.37 10.12 21.62
C ASP A 329 -12.21 10.28 22.89
N TYR A 330 -13.39 10.91 22.78
CA TYR A 330 -14.33 11.13 23.87
C TYR A 330 -15.70 10.59 23.51
N ALA A 331 -16.35 9.90 24.44
CA ALA A 331 -17.69 9.36 24.25
C ALA A 331 -18.54 9.62 25.49
N ALA A 332 -19.70 10.31 25.30
CA ALA A 332 -20.66 10.57 26.35
C ALA A 332 -22.08 10.57 25.80
N GLY A 333 -22.90 9.63 26.25
CA GLY A 333 -24.27 9.45 25.77
C GLY A 333 -24.32 9.27 24.25
N PRO A 334 -25.12 10.11 23.53
CA PRO A 334 -25.26 9.99 22.08
C PRO A 334 -24.12 10.66 21.29
N VAL A 335 -23.12 11.26 21.96
CA VAL A 335 -22.06 12.07 21.33
C VAL A 335 -20.72 11.36 21.44
N GLU A 336 -20.04 11.20 20.31
CA GLU A 336 -18.64 10.80 20.22
C GLU A 336 -17.85 11.95 19.55
N LEU A 337 -16.69 12.25 20.08
CA LEU A 337 -15.80 13.30 19.57
C LEU A 337 -14.38 12.73 19.45
N THR A 338 -13.80 12.87 18.26
CA THR A 338 -12.37 12.63 18.02
C THR A 338 -11.71 13.96 17.67
N LEU A 339 -10.64 14.30 18.37
CA LEU A 339 -9.78 15.45 18.06
C LEU A 339 -8.34 14.96 17.96
N GLY A 340 -7.59 15.43 17.00
CA GLY A 340 -6.19 15.04 16.90
C GLY A 340 -5.36 15.95 16.04
N GLY A 341 -4.06 15.72 16.09
CA GLY A 341 -3.09 16.42 15.26
C GLY A 341 -1.82 15.60 15.08
N GLU A 342 -1.15 15.87 13.98
CA GLU A 342 0.11 15.24 13.62
C GLU A 342 1.05 16.27 13.00
N VAL A 343 2.33 16.13 13.26
CA VAL A 343 3.39 16.90 12.58
C VAL A 343 4.51 15.96 12.14
N ARG A 344 4.95 16.12 10.89
CA ARG A 344 6.10 15.43 10.29
C ARG A 344 7.10 16.47 9.79
N ASN A 345 8.37 16.31 10.18
CA ASN A 345 9.49 17.13 9.71
C ASN A 345 10.52 16.21 9.08
N GLY A 346 10.93 16.52 7.85
CA GLY A 346 11.87 15.72 7.09
C GLY A 346 13.06 16.52 6.57
N LYS A 347 14.20 15.83 6.48
CA LYS A 347 15.42 16.33 5.84
C LYS A 347 15.93 15.26 4.90
N ALA A 348 16.32 15.65 3.69
CA ALA A 348 16.94 14.75 2.72
C ALA A 348 18.18 15.39 2.11
N LYS A 349 19.25 14.60 1.95
CA LYS A 349 20.39 14.89 1.10
C LYS A 349 20.19 14.15 -0.21
N ALA A 350 19.93 14.90 -1.28
CA ALA A 350 19.63 14.37 -2.61
C ALA A 350 20.83 14.58 -3.53
N LYS A 351 21.51 13.50 -3.91
CA LYS A 351 22.62 13.51 -4.86
C LYS A 351 22.26 12.75 -6.13
N GLN A 352 22.77 13.21 -7.25
CA GLN A 352 22.65 12.52 -8.54
C GLN A 352 24.01 12.45 -9.21
N PHE A 353 24.24 11.33 -9.90
CA PHE A 353 25.50 11.07 -10.60
C PHE A 353 25.21 10.51 -11.99
N VAL A 354 26.16 10.66 -12.90
CA VAL A 354 26.14 9.89 -14.15
C VAL A 354 26.06 8.40 -13.82
N ASN A 355 25.16 7.68 -14.47
CA ASN A 355 25.08 6.23 -14.30
C ASN A 355 26.12 5.53 -15.19
N ILE A 356 27.04 4.79 -14.57
CA ILE A 356 28.04 3.95 -15.26
C ILE A 356 27.76 2.49 -14.91
N ALA A 357 26.82 1.87 -15.65
CA ALA A 357 26.39 0.48 -15.43
C ALA A 357 26.11 0.18 -13.93
N GLY A 358 25.16 0.90 -13.36
CA GLY A 358 24.71 0.77 -11.97
C GLY A 358 25.62 1.44 -10.93
N ARG A 359 26.70 2.12 -11.34
CA ARG A 359 27.67 2.75 -10.42
C ARG A 359 27.65 4.27 -10.55
N ARG A 360 28.01 4.95 -9.46
CA ARG A 360 28.19 6.41 -9.45
C ARG A 360 29.39 6.81 -10.34
N GLY A 361 29.12 7.62 -11.36
CA GLY A 361 30.10 8.36 -12.14
C GLY A 361 30.35 9.76 -11.57
N ALA A 362 30.47 10.76 -12.44
CA ALA A 362 30.61 12.16 -12.05
C ALA A 362 29.33 12.66 -11.34
N LEU A 363 29.52 13.50 -10.32
CA LEU A 363 28.40 14.18 -9.63
C LEU A 363 27.74 15.16 -10.60
N THR A 364 26.42 15.08 -10.73
CA THR A 364 25.60 15.97 -11.56
C THR A 364 24.72 16.90 -10.77
N PHE A 365 24.36 16.52 -9.54
CA PHE A 365 23.49 17.30 -8.68
C PHE A 365 23.73 16.97 -7.20
N ASP A 366 23.68 17.99 -6.32
CA ASP A 366 23.72 17.87 -4.85
C ASP A 366 22.82 18.95 -4.26
N ALA A 367 21.85 18.56 -3.43
CA ALA A 367 20.97 19.49 -2.76
C ALA A 367 20.56 18.98 -1.37
N ASP A 368 20.34 19.93 -0.47
CA ASP A 368 19.64 19.72 0.80
C ASP A 368 18.15 20.03 0.60
N GLN A 369 17.30 19.12 1.01
CA GLN A 369 15.84 19.26 0.95
C GLN A 369 15.26 19.17 2.36
N LYS A 370 14.26 19.99 2.64
CA LYS A 370 13.51 19.97 3.89
C LYS A 370 12.02 20.05 3.60
N ALA A 371 11.23 19.32 4.36
CA ALA A 371 9.79 19.33 4.27
C ALA A 371 9.16 19.35 5.67
N GLN A 372 7.99 19.93 5.74
CA GLN A 372 7.08 19.78 6.87
C GLN A 372 5.68 19.52 6.33
N THR A 373 4.95 18.66 7.00
CA THR A 373 3.50 18.53 6.86
C THR A 373 2.92 18.40 8.25
N ALA A 374 1.93 19.22 8.56
CA ALA A 374 1.19 19.20 9.81
C ALA A 374 -0.31 19.11 9.51
N SER A 375 -1.07 18.42 10.35
CA SER A 375 -2.52 18.36 10.28
C SER A 375 -3.16 18.48 11.65
N LEU A 376 -4.29 19.17 11.68
CA LEU A 376 -5.24 19.16 12.79
C LEU A 376 -6.55 18.62 12.27
N TYR A 377 -7.19 17.71 13.00
CA TYR A 377 -8.43 17.12 12.59
C TYR A 377 -9.40 16.94 13.75
N GLY A 378 -10.68 16.93 13.41
CA GLY A 378 -11.73 16.64 14.35
C GLY A 378 -12.92 16.00 13.66
N GLU A 379 -13.60 15.11 14.35
CA GLU A 379 -14.84 14.48 13.92
C GLU A 379 -15.78 14.36 15.12
N MET A 380 -16.99 14.79 14.94
CA MET A 380 -18.09 14.63 15.90
C MET A 380 -19.13 13.71 15.28
N ARG A 381 -19.54 12.72 16.05
CA ARG A 381 -20.67 11.85 15.76
C ARG A 381 -21.75 12.07 16.79
N VAL A 382 -22.98 12.20 16.31
CA VAL A 382 -24.17 12.31 17.15
C VAL A 382 -25.18 11.25 16.74
N ARG A 383 -25.75 10.53 17.70
CA ARG A 383 -26.84 9.59 17.51
C ARG A 383 -28.14 10.20 18.02
N PRO A 384 -28.88 10.98 17.18
CA PRO A 384 -30.10 11.66 17.62
C PRO A 384 -31.24 10.70 17.92
N VAL A 385 -31.26 9.56 17.26
CA VAL A 385 -32.15 8.43 17.50
C VAL A 385 -31.36 7.13 17.34
N GLU A 386 -31.88 6.06 17.90
CA GLU A 386 -31.30 4.74 17.70
C GLU A 386 -31.12 4.43 16.20
N ARG A 387 -30.01 3.79 15.84
CA ARG A 387 -29.69 3.37 14.47
C ARG A 387 -29.38 4.49 13.46
N LEU A 388 -29.33 5.75 13.86
CA LEU A 388 -28.96 6.86 12.99
C LEU A 388 -27.77 7.62 13.59
N SER A 389 -26.64 7.66 12.87
CA SER A 389 -25.50 8.48 13.23
C SER A 389 -25.33 9.62 12.21
N LEU A 390 -25.23 10.84 12.70
CA LEU A 390 -24.83 12.02 11.94
C LEU A 390 -23.39 12.34 12.27
N ILE A 391 -22.56 12.52 11.25
CA ILE A 391 -21.12 12.74 11.40
C ILE A 391 -20.76 14.06 10.73
N ALA A 392 -20.01 14.90 11.44
CA ALA A 392 -19.40 16.11 10.89
C ALA A 392 -17.96 16.23 11.36
N GLY A 393 -17.06 16.55 10.44
CA GLY A 393 -15.65 16.66 10.78
C GLY A 393 -14.86 17.38 9.72
N GLY A 394 -13.54 17.44 9.90
CA GLY A 394 -12.64 18.01 8.91
C GLY A 394 -11.18 17.88 9.31
N VAL A 395 -10.32 18.11 8.34
CA VAL A 395 -8.87 18.18 8.49
C VAL A 395 -8.41 19.53 7.98
N TYR A 396 -7.64 20.24 8.78
CA TYR A 396 -6.81 21.35 8.33
C TYR A 396 -5.37 20.84 8.20
N ALA A 397 -4.80 20.98 7.02
CA ALA A 397 -3.42 20.61 6.77
C ALA A 397 -2.63 21.83 6.29
N ASP A 398 -1.40 21.93 6.77
CA ASP A 398 -0.40 22.92 6.39
C ASP A 398 0.91 22.20 6.07
N GLY A 399 1.67 22.69 5.11
CA GLY A 399 2.95 22.10 4.78
C GLY A 399 3.80 22.98 3.88
N TRP A 400 5.09 22.72 3.88
CA TRP A 400 6.02 23.40 2.99
C TRP A 400 7.12 22.45 2.51
N ARG A 401 7.72 22.78 1.36
CA ARG A 401 8.86 22.09 0.73
C ARG A 401 9.93 23.13 0.44
N GLU A 402 11.18 22.85 0.84
CA GLU A 402 12.34 23.73 0.66
C GLU A 402 13.49 22.94 0.04
N ARG A 403 14.15 23.51 -0.94
CA ARG A 403 15.37 22.98 -1.52
C ARG A 403 16.45 24.05 -1.56
N ARG A 404 17.66 23.66 -1.19
CA ARG A 404 18.90 24.42 -1.37
C ARG A 404 19.86 23.58 -2.21
N VAL A 405 20.23 24.08 -3.37
CA VAL A 405 21.17 23.44 -4.30
C VAL A 405 22.60 23.79 -3.85
N ASN A 406 23.41 22.78 -3.60
CA ASN A 406 24.83 22.90 -3.26
C ASN A 406 25.70 22.82 -4.52
N PHE A 407 25.29 21.99 -5.50
CA PHE A 407 25.97 21.83 -6.78
C PHE A 407 24.96 21.36 -7.85
N SER A 408 25.11 21.88 -9.07
CA SER A 408 24.39 21.37 -10.22
C SER A 408 25.19 21.56 -11.50
N ALA A 409 25.30 20.51 -12.31
CA ALA A 409 25.91 20.55 -13.65
C ALA A 409 24.98 21.16 -14.71
N SER A 410 23.72 21.38 -14.39
CA SER A 410 22.68 21.96 -15.25
C SER A 410 21.86 22.99 -14.48
N PRO A 411 21.08 23.87 -15.12
CA PRO A 411 20.25 24.81 -14.41
C PRO A 411 19.37 24.15 -13.35
N ALA A 412 19.39 24.68 -12.12
CA ALA A 412 18.61 24.21 -11.00
C ALA A 412 18.15 25.41 -10.17
N GLY A 413 16.98 25.31 -9.54
CA GLY A 413 16.39 26.36 -8.74
C GLY A 413 16.34 26.01 -7.25
N ASP A 414 16.63 26.99 -6.41
CA ASP A 414 16.36 26.96 -4.98
C ASP A 414 14.95 27.49 -4.72
N GLY A 415 14.38 27.15 -3.60
CA GLY A 415 13.11 27.74 -3.20
C GLY A 415 12.46 27.06 -2.01
N ARG A 416 11.48 27.80 -1.45
CA ARG A 416 10.56 27.30 -0.45
C ARG A 416 9.14 27.63 -0.88
N ILE A 417 8.27 26.62 -0.90
CA ILE A 417 6.86 26.75 -1.28
C ILE A 417 6.03 26.17 -0.14
N GLY A 418 5.00 26.93 0.27
CA GLY A 418 4.04 26.55 1.29
C GLY A 418 2.67 26.23 0.71
N PHE A 419 1.92 25.38 1.38
CA PHE A 419 0.59 24.91 1.01
C PHE A 419 -0.29 24.80 2.26
N ASP A 420 -1.58 25.11 2.09
CA ASP A 420 -2.58 24.83 3.10
C ASP A 420 -3.88 24.31 2.48
N ALA A 421 -4.66 23.59 3.27
CA ALA A 421 -5.98 23.13 2.86
C ALA A 421 -6.87 22.84 4.08
N PHE A 422 -8.15 23.18 3.96
CA PHE A 422 -9.19 22.68 4.86
C PHE A 422 -10.08 21.71 4.10
N SER A 423 -10.29 20.51 4.67
CA SER A 423 -11.01 19.37 4.09
C SER A 423 -12.17 18.97 5.01
N PRO A 424 -13.36 19.59 4.88
CA PRO A 424 -14.55 19.22 5.66
C PRO A 424 -15.15 17.89 5.17
N LYS A 425 -15.85 17.23 6.09
CA LYS A 425 -16.59 15.98 5.85
C LYS A 425 -17.91 15.99 6.60
N PHE A 426 -18.96 15.58 5.90
CA PHE A 426 -20.29 15.32 6.47
C PHE A 426 -20.68 13.90 6.12
N GLY A 427 -21.23 13.16 7.08
CA GLY A 427 -21.59 11.77 6.90
C GLY A 427 -22.89 11.42 7.61
N LEU A 428 -23.54 10.40 7.08
CA LEU A 428 -24.72 9.76 7.64
C LEU A 428 -24.49 8.25 7.61
N LEU A 429 -24.78 7.60 8.73
CA LEU A 429 -24.82 6.14 8.83
C LEU A 429 -26.18 5.76 9.40
N PHE A 430 -26.93 4.97 8.65
CA PHE A 430 -28.23 4.44 9.04
C PHE A 430 -28.18 2.91 9.09
N GLU A 431 -28.67 2.34 10.18
CA GLU A 431 -28.63 0.91 10.47
C GLU A 431 -30.08 0.37 10.54
N PRO A 432 -30.73 0.08 9.39
CA PRO A 432 -32.09 -0.44 9.38
C PRO A 432 -32.24 -1.73 10.17
N SER A 433 -31.16 -2.49 10.32
CA SER A 433 -31.04 -3.65 11.20
C SER A 433 -29.59 -3.78 11.68
N ASP A 434 -29.34 -4.65 12.66
CA ASP A 434 -27.99 -4.92 13.19
C ASP A 434 -27.04 -5.55 12.16
N ARG A 435 -27.58 -5.97 11.02
CA ARG A 435 -26.86 -6.66 9.94
C ARG A 435 -26.70 -5.83 8.67
N VAL A 436 -27.34 -4.69 8.56
CA VAL A 436 -27.37 -3.86 7.34
C VAL A 436 -27.11 -2.42 7.69
N GLN A 437 -26.22 -1.82 6.96
CA GLN A 437 -25.86 -0.40 7.07
C GLN A 437 -26.04 0.28 5.71
N ILE A 438 -26.57 1.48 5.73
CA ILE A 438 -26.63 2.42 4.61
C ILE A 438 -25.84 3.65 5.04
N PHE A 439 -24.92 4.08 4.20
CA PHE A 439 -24.11 5.25 4.50
C PHE A 439 -24.12 6.25 3.34
N ALA A 440 -23.94 7.51 3.67
CA ALA A 440 -23.68 8.55 2.70
C ALA A 440 -22.68 9.54 3.28
N ASN A 441 -21.82 10.11 2.44
CA ASN A 441 -20.96 11.21 2.84
C ASN A 441 -20.77 12.22 1.71
N TYR A 442 -20.46 13.45 2.14
CA TYR A 442 -20.01 14.53 1.27
C TYR A 442 -18.77 15.16 1.89
N SER A 443 -17.66 15.11 1.17
CA SER A 443 -16.36 15.44 1.74
C SER A 443 -15.46 16.16 0.74
N ARG A 444 -14.56 16.97 1.29
CA ARG A 444 -13.44 17.52 0.54
C ARG A 444 -12.17 16.74 0.86
N SER A 445 -11.29 16.59 -0.10
CA SER A 445 -9.92 16.11 0.08
C SER A 445 -8.94 17.04 -0.62
N ALA A 446 -7.70 17.04 -0.14
CA ALA A 446 -6.61 17.83 -0.71
C ALA A 446 -5.31 17.01 -0.67
N GLU A 447 -4.42 17.29 -1.60
CA GLU A 447 -3.11 16.65 -1.65
C GLU A 447 -2.06 17.69 -2.06
N PHE A 448 -0.99 17.78 -1.29
CA PHE A 448 0.11 18.69 -1.55
C PHE A 448 1.13 18.06 -2.50
N PRO A 449 1.79 18.85 -3.36
CA PRO A 449 2.92 18.35 -4.14
C PRO A 449 4.10 18.01 -3.24
N GLY A 450 4.78 16.91 -3.58
CA GLY A 450 6.06 16.53 -2.97
C GLY A 450 7.25 17.19 -3.68
N PHE A 451 8.47 16.82 -3.27
CA PHE A 451 9.69 17.37 -3.89
C PHE A 451 9.75 17.13 -5.40
N GLY A 452 9.32 15.95 -5.87
CA GLY A 452 9.35 15.60 -7.29
C GLY A 452 8.42 16.44 -8.17
N GLU A 453 7.33 16.96 -7.62
CA GLU A 453 6.38 17.83 -8.32
C GLU A 453 6.81 19.30 -8.25
N VAL A 454 7.30 19.76 -7.10
CA VAL A 454 7.74 21.15 -6.90
C VAL A 454 9.06 21.44 -7.62
N PHE A 455 9.99 20.47 -7.59
CA PHE A 455 11.32 20.60 -8.17
C PHE A 455 11.50 19.58 -9.29
N GLN A 456 10.80 19.81 -10.40
CA GLN A 456 10.76 18.85 -11.50
C GLN A 456 12.10 18.74 -12.22
N THR A 457 12.44 17.51 -12.55
CA THR A 457 13.59 17.19 -13.40
C THR A 457 13.14 17.18 -14.87
N ILE A 458 13.70 18.03 -15.70
CA ILE A 458 13.27 18.26 -17.08
C ILE A 458 14.48 18.16 -18.03
N GLY A 459 14.27 17.55 -19.19
CA GLY A 459 15.27 17.45 -20.26
C GLY A 459 16.02 16.11 -20.32
N THR A 460 17.01 16.03 -21.18
CA THR A 460 17.93 14.89 -21.28
C THR A 460 19.12 15.04 -20.33
N PRO A 461 19.73 13.94 -19.83
CA PRO A 461 20.88 14.03 -18.94
C PRO A 461 22.07 14.80 -19.56
N PRO A 462 22.74 15.68 -18.77
CA PRO A 462 22.41 16.10 -17.42
C PRO A 462 21.14 16.95 -17.40
N VAL A 463 20.17 16.55 -16.58
CA VAL A 463 18.82 17.13 -16.58
C VAL A 463 18.76 18.42 -15.75
N SER A 464 18.00 19.40 -16.21
CA SER A 464 17.66 20.59 -15.41
C SER A 464 16.64 20.23 -14.33
N SER A 465 16.77 20.84 -13.16
CA SER A 465 15.85 20.66 -12.03
C SER A 465 15.30 22.01 -11.58
N LEU A 466 14.16 22.38 -12.16
CA LEU A 466 13.56 23.71 -12.00
C LEU A 466 12.43 23.70 -10.97
N VAL A 467 12.21 24.86 -10.35
CA VAL A 467 11.02 25.09 -9.53
C VAL A 467 9.81 25.18 -10.45
N SER A 468 8.75 24.43 -10.14
CA SER A 468 7.51 24.42 -10.92
C SER A 468 6.36 25.07 -10.13
N ASP A 469 5.40 25.65 -10.87
CA ASP A 469 4.17 26.23 -10.32
C ASP A 469 3.08 25.16 -10.15
N ILE A 470 3.43 24.02 -9.58
CA ILE A 470 2.46 22.95 -9.28
C ILE A 470 1.69 23.29 -8.01
N ARG A 471 0.37 23.31 -8.15
CA ARG A 471 -0.57 23.62 -7.08
C ARG A 471 -1.14 22.34 -6.45
N PRO A 472 -1.56 22.39 -5.17
CA PRO A 472 -2.29 21.30 -4.55
C PRO A 472 -3.54 20.93 -5.34
N GLN A 473 -3.75 19.63 -5.51
CA GLN A 473 -5.04 19.15 -6.03
C GLN A 473 -6.09 19.12 -4.94
N ARG A 474 -7.34 19.36 -5.32
CA ARG A 474 -8.49 19.39 -4.41
C ARG A 474 -9.68 18.69 -5.04
N ALA A 475 -10.37 17.84 -4.27
CA ALA A 475 -11.54 17.12 -4.73
C ALA A 475 -12.74 17.35 -3.80
N TRP A 476 -13.94 17.45 -4.37
CA TRP A 476 -15.20 17.26 -3.66
C TRP A 476 -15.79 15.94 -4.09
N THR A 477 -16.12 15.10 -3.12
CA THR A 477 -16.63 13.74 -3.32
C THR A 477 -17.97 13.56 -2.62
N ALA A 478 -18.97 13.10 -3.38
CA ALA A 478 -20.20 12.53 -2.84
C ALA A 478 -20.10 11.01 -2.92
N GLU A 479 -20.48 10.33 -1.87
CA GLU A 479 -20.49 8.87 -1.76
C GLU A 479 -21.80 8.41 -1.11
N ILE A 480 -22.37 7.32 -1.63
CA ILE A 480 -23.48 6.58 -1.04
C ILE A 480 -23.22 5.09 -1.18
N GLY A 481 -23.57 4.32 -0.18
CA GLY A 481 -23.35 2.89 -0.22
C GLY A 481 -24.13 2.12 0.82
N THR A 482 -23.98 0.81 0.75
CA THR A 482 -24.55 -0.13 1.69
C THR A 482 -23.58 -1.27 1.93
N ARG A 483 -23.55 -1.76 3.14
CA ARG A 483 -22.84 -2.99 3.52
C ARG A 483 -23.68 -3.78 4.50
N GLY A 484 -23.44 -5.08 4.53
CA GLY A 484 -24.19 -5.92 5.46
C GLY A 484 -24.10 -7.40 5.17
N THR A 485 -24.95 -8.13 5.90
CA THR A 485 -25.09 -9.58 5.79
C THR A 485 -26.55 -9.98 5.73
N ALA A 486 -26.88 -10.90 4.80
CA ALA A 486 -28.23 -11.47 4.72
C ALA A 486 -28.13 -12.93 4.22
N GLY A 487 -28.56 -13.88 5.06
CA GLY A 487 -28.41 -15.29 4.75
C GLY A 487 -26.93 -15.66 4.50
N ILE A 488 -26.66 -16.14 3.30
CA ILE A 488 -25.32 -16.55 2.84
C ILE A 488 -24.48 -15.40 2.29
N ALA A 489 -25.07 -14.21 2.11
CA ALA A 489 -24.45 -13.10 1.41
C ALA A 489 -23.88 -12.05 2.38
N HIS A 490 -22.63 -11.64 2.12
CA HIS A 490 -21.96 -10.49 2.73
C HIS A 490 -21.59 -9.51 1.62
N TRP A 491 -21.93 -8.23 1.76
CA TRP A 491 -21.66 -7.24 0.72
C TRP A 491 -21.12 -5.92 1.26
N ASP A 492 -20.35 -5.23 0.44
CA ASP A 492 -20.00 -3.82 0.54
C ASP A 492 -20.11 -3.21 -0.87
N VAL A 493 -21.00 -2.25 -1.04
CA VAL A 493 -21.23 -1.58 -2.33
C VAL A 493 -21.25 -0.09 -2.11
N ALA A 494 -20.43 0.63 -2.86
CA ALA A 494 -20.38 2.09 -2.83
C ALA A 494 -20.43 2.67 -4.24
N PHE A 495 -21.21 3.72 -4.41
CA PHE A 495 -21.16 4.63 -5.56
C PHE A 495 -20.51 5.94 -5.11
N TYR A 496 -19.58 6.47 -5.90
CA TYR A 496 -18.92 7.75 -5.60
C TYR A 496 -18.81 8.63 -6.84
N ARG A 497 -18.76 9.94 -6.60
CA ARG A 497 -18.49 10.94 -7.63
C ARG A 497 -17.65 12.06 -7.04
N SER A 498 -16.44 12.25 -7.61
CA SER A 498 -15.47 13.26 -7.21
C SER A 498 -15.23 14.24 -8.34
N THR A 499 -15.33 15.52 -8.05
CA THR A 499 -14.92 16.59 -8.96
C THR A 499 -13.62 17.18 -8.45
N LEU A 500 -12.57 17.12 -9.26
CA LEU A 500 -11.24 17.58 -8.90
C LEU A 500 -10.92 18.90 -9.59
N LYS A 501 -10.14 19.74 -8.91
CA LYS A 501 -9.50 20.95 -9.46
C LYS A 501 -7.99 20.85 -9.23
N GLY A 502 -7.23 21.17 -10.28
CA GLY A 502 -5.78 21.14 -10.24
C GLY A 502 -5.21 19.75 -10.02
N GLU A 503 -5.84 18.70 -10.57
CA GLU A 503 -5.34 17.34 -10.41
C GLU A 503 -3.92 17.24 -10.95
N MET A 504 -3.02 16.72 -10.12
CA MET A 504 -1.61 16.54 -10.46
C MET A 504 -1.44 15.26 -11.25
N LEU A 505 -1.30 15.39 -12.56
CA LEU A 505 -1.11 14.27 -13.49
C LEU A 505 0.32 14.23 -13.99
N GLN A 506 0.89 13.04 -14.10
CA GLN A 506 2.23 12.83 -14.64
C GLN A 506 2.19 12.26 -16.05
N PHE A 507 3.17 12.63 -16.85
CA PHE A 507 3.43 12.00 -18.13
C PHE A 507 4.92 11.70 -18.30
N THR A 508 5.20 10.54 -18.83
CA THR A 508 6.57 10.13 -19.21
C THR A 508 6.88 10.72 -20.59
N THR A 509 8.03 11.36 -20.74
CA THR A 509 8.46 11.90 -22.03
C THR A 509 9.14 10.83 -22.87
N ASN A 510 9.98 9.99 -22.26
CA ASN A 510 10.53 8.75 -22.83
C ASN A 510 11.02 7.84 -21.69
N ALA A 511 11.50 6.62 -22.02
CA ALA A 511 11.95 5.64 -21.04
C ALA A 511 13.19 6.10 -20.21
N SER A 512 13.90 7.11 -20.66
CA SER A 512 15.14 7.61 -20.03
C SER A 512 14.99 8.98 -19.37
N ILE A 513 13.81 9.60 -19.41
CA ILE A 513 13.54 10.92 -18.82
C ILE A 513 12.46 10.76 -17.76
N PRO A 514 12.64 11.37 -16.58
CA PRO A 514 11.62 11.35 -15.53
C PRO A 514 10.28 11.88 -16.03
N ALA A 515 9.22 11.40 -15.42
CA ALA A 515 7.89 11.94 -15.67
C ALA A 515 7.81 13.38 -15.18
N ALA A 516 7.25 14.25 -16.02
CA ALA A 516 6.87 15.59 -15.62
C ALA A 516 5.44 15.59 -15.07
N THR A 517 5.13 16.52 -14.17
CA THR A 517 3.81 16.71 -13.57
C THR A 517 3.18 18.00 -14.08
N PHE A 518 1.89 17.97 -14.37
CA PHE A 518 1.08 19.15 -14.66
C PHE A 518 -0.23 19.12 -13.86
N ASN A 519 -0.82 20.29 -13.62
CA ASN A 519 -2.17 20.37 -13.06
C ASN A 519 -3.22 20.36 -14.17
N ALA A 520 -4.12 19.38 -14.18
CA ALA A 520 -5.33 19.45 -14.98
C ALA A 520 -6.32 20.44 -14.36
N ASP A 521 -6.97 21.29 -15.18
CA ASP A 521 -7.88 22.30 -14.64
C ASP A 521 -9.06 21.68 -13.91
N ARG A 522 -9.72 20.72 -14.54
CA ARG A 522 -10.85 19.99 -13.93
C ARG A 522 -10.91 18.55 -14.44
N THR A 523 -11.08 17.62 -13.52
CA THR A 523 -11.34 16.22 -13.81
C THR A 523 -12.54 15.70 -13.04
N LEU A 524 -13.11 14.60 -13.49
CA LEU A 524 -14.22 13.89 -12.87
C LEU A 524 -13.81 12.45 -12.66
N HIS A 525 -13.91 11.98 -11.43
CA HIS A 525 -13.77 10.57 -11.08
C HIS A 525 -15.08 10.07 -10.50
N GLN A 526 -15.71 9.12 -11.17
CA GLN A 526 -16.92 8.49 -10.67
C GLN A 526 -16.87 6.99 -10.90
N GLY A 527 -17.51 6.24 -9.99
CA GLY A 527 -17.46 4.79 -10.11
C GLY A 527 -18.38 4.06 -9.15
N ILE A 528 -18.39 2.75 -9.33
CA ILE A 528 -19.01 1.76 -8.44
C ILE A 528 -17.92 0.85 -7.95
N GLU A 529 -17.90 0.60 -6.64
CA GLU A 529 -17.03 -0.33 -5.94
C GLU A 529 -17.95 -1.35 -5.27
N ALA A 530 -17.80 -2.63 -5.58
CA ALA A 530 -18.63 -3.69 -5.02
C ALA A 530 -17.79 -4.89 -4.59
N GLY A 531 -18.01 -5.36 -3.39
CA GLY A 531 -17.57 -6.65 -2.85
C GLY A 531 -18.78 -7.51 -2.52
N LEU A 532 -18.72 -8.79 -2.84
CA LEU A 532 -19.76 -9.77 -2.53
C LEU A 532 -19.11 -11.10 -2.19
N ASP A 533 -19.31 -11.55 -0.97
CA ASP A 533 -18.94 -12.89 -0.50
C ASP A 533 -20.20 -13.71 -0.29
N LEU A 534 -20.22 -14.93 -0.82
CA LEU A 534 -21.32 -15.89 -0.68
C LEU A 534 -20.80 -17.14 0.02
N ASP A 535 -21.21 -17.36 1.27
CA ASP A 535 -20.95 -18.59 2.03
C ASP A 535 -22.06 -19.61 1.73
N VAL A 536 -21.96 -20.25 0.54
CA VAL A 536 -23.00 -21.13 0.00
C VAL A 536 -23.17 -22.38 0.87
N ALA A 537 -22.06 -22.91 1.37
CA ALA A 537 -22.01 -24.05 2.29
C ALA A 537 -20.70 -23.95 3.11
N PRO A 538 -20.53 -24.69 4.22
CA PRO A 538 -19.29 -24.70 5.00
C PRO A 538 -18.02 -25.06 4.20
N TRP A 539 -18.21 -25.73 3.07
CA TRP A 539 -17.17 -26.16 2.15
C TRP A 539 -17.17 -25.37 0.82
N LEU A 540 -18.01 -24.37 0.62
CA LEU A 540 -18.17 -23.65 -0.64
C LEU A 540 -18.39 -22.16 -0.40
N ARG A 541 -17.37 -21.36 -0.67
CA ARG A 541 -17.40 -19.89 -0.60
C ARG A 541 -17.03 -19.28 -1.95
N LEU A 542 -17.81 -18.30 -2.39
CA LEU A 542 -17.52 -17.48 -3.56
C LEU A 542 -17.27 -16.03 -3.13
N ARG A 543 -16.06 -15.54 -3.33
CA ARG A 543 -15.68 -14.14 -3.11
C ARG A 543 -15.59 -13.41 -4.44
N GLN A 544 -16.15 -12.21 -4.51
CA GLN A 544 -16.17 -11.42 -5.75
C GLN A 544 -15.93 -9.95 -5.47
N THR A 545 -15.21 -9.28 -6.39
CA THR A 545 -15.15 -7.81 -6.42
C THR A 545 -15.36 -7.31 -7.83
N TYR A 546 -16.05 -6.16 -7.92
CA TYR A 546 -16.26 -5.45 -9.18
C TYR A 546 -15.98 -3.97 -8.98
N ALA A 547 -15.27 -3.37 -9.94
CA ALA A 547 -15.04 -1.95 -10.01
C ALA A 547 -15.43 -1.41 -11.39
N TYR A 548 -16.26 -0.38 -11.39
CA TYR A 548 -16.51 0.48 -12.55
C TYR A 548 -15.84 1.83 -12.30
N SER A 549 -15.02 2.31 -13.24
CA SER A 549 -14.27 3.56 -13.12
C SER A 549 -14.45 4.41 -14.39
N ASP A 550 -15.04 5.59 -14.23
CA ASP A 550 -15.17 6.59 -15.29
C ASP A 550 -14.44 7.86 -14.88
N PHE A 551 -13.16 7.95 -15.26
CA PHE A 551 -12.27 9.06 -14.96
C PHE A 551 -11.95 9.82 -16.23
N ARG A 552 -12.16 11.14 -16.23
CA ARG A 552 -12.02 11.95 -17.44
C ARG A 552 -11.71 13.41 -17.13
N PHE A 553 -11.10 14.07 -18.08
CA PHE A 553 -11.06 15.53 -18.14
C PHE A 553 -12.46 16.12 -18.27
N ARG A 554 -12.62 17.39 -17.95
CA ARG A 554 -13.86 18.13 -18.10
C ARG A 554 -13.58 19.48 -18.72
N ASN A 555 -13.90 19.62 -20.01
CA ASN A 555 -13.67 20.82 -20.82
C ASN A 555 -12.19 21.30 -20.73
N ASP A 556 -11.24 20.37 -20.74
CA ASP A 556 -9.82 20.70 -20.72
C ASP A 556 -9.39 21.29 -22.07
N ALA A 557 -8.56 22.35 -22.03
CA ALA A 557 -8.15 23.07 -23.24
C ALA A 557 -7.36 22.20 -24.24
N GLN A 558 -6.60 21.21 -23.73
CA GLN A 558 -5.76 20.32 -24.55
C GLN A 558 -6.42 18.96 -24.82
N PHE A 559 -7.14 18.42 -23.83
CA PHE A 559 -7.64 17.04 -23.85
C PHE A 559 -9.16 16.94 -23.91
N GLY A 560 -9.89 18.06 -23.87
CA GLY A 560 -11.36 18.09 -23.91
C GLY A 560 -12.00 17.31 -22.77
N ASP A 561 -12.78 16.29 -23.11
CA ASP A 561 -13.43 15.33 -22.18
C ASP A 561 -12.81 13.93 -22.28
N ASN A 562 -11.55 13.82 -22.71
CA ASN A 562 -10.84 12.56 -22.81
C ASN A 562 -10.80 11.82 -21.48
N ARG A 563 -10.76 10.50 -21.55
CA ARG A 563 -10.58 9.65 -20.38
C ARG A 563 -9.16 9.74 -19.86
N LEU A 564 -9.02 9.71 -18.54
CA LEU A 564 -7.70 9.56 -17.92
C LEU A 564 -7.16 8.15 -18.25
N PRO A 565 -5.86 8.06 -18.63
CA PRO A 565 -5.24 6.79 -18.97
C PRO A 565 -5.02 5.90 -17.75
N VAL A 566 -4.52 4.68 -17.98
CA VAL A 566 -3.99 3.73 -17.00
C VAL A 566 -5.05 2.89 -16.28
N VAL A 567 -6.19 3.43 -15.86
CA VAL A 567 -7.23 2.65 -15.16
C VAL A 567 -8.24 2.06 -16.17
N PRO A 568 -8.52 0.75 -16.10
CA PRO A 568 -9.57 0.14 -16.91
C PRO A 568 -10.95 0.59 -16.45
N ARG A 569 -11.89 0.63 -17.38
CA ARG A 569 -13.28 1.01 -17.07
C ARG A 569 -14.01 -0.01 -16.22
N HIS A 570 -13.74 -1.28 -16.44
CA HIS A 570 -14.33 -2.41 -15.74
C HIS A 570 -13.22 -3.35 -15.29
N MET A 571 -13.30 -3.78 -14.05
CA MET A 571 -12.45 -4.83 -13.49
C MET A 571 -13.31 -5.73 -12.63
N TYR A 572 -13.18 -7.04 -12.82
CA TYR A 572 -13.87 -8.05 -12.04
C TYR A 572 -12.86 -9.08 -11.53
N ARG A 573 -13.00 -9.47 -10.27
CA ARG A 573 -12.25 -10.57 -9.68
C ARG A 573 -13.20 -11.52 -8.98
N ALA A 574 -12.90 -12.81 -9.06
CA ALA A 574 -13.63 -13.85 -8.36
C ALA A 574 -12.67 -14.92 -7.85
N GLU A 575 -13.00 -15.53 -6.71
CA GLU A 575 -12.32 -16.67 -6.13
C GLU A 575 -13.38 -17.62 -5.57
N LEU A 576 -13.35 -18.87 -6.00
CA LEU A 576 -14.27 -19.92 -5.56
C LEU A 576 -13.50 -20.89 -4.67
N ARG A 577 -13.64 -20.78 -3.34
CA ARG A 577 -13.03 -21.75 -2.41
C ARG A 577 -13.92 -22.96 -2.27
N VAL A 578 -13.36 -24.13 -2.54
CA VAL A 578 -14.01 -25.45 -2.42
C VAL A 578 -13.19 -26.30 -1.47
N GLY A 579 -13.80 -26.80 -0.41
CA GLY A 579 -13.16 -27.60 0.63
C GLY A 579 -13.32 -27.01 2.02
N THR A 580 -12.71 -27.64 2.99
CA THR A 580 -12.68 -27.21 4.41
C THR A 580 -11.34 -26.59 4.74
N ASP A 581 -11.14 -26.17 6.00
CA ASP A 581 -9.83 -25.66 6.43
C ASP A 581 -8.75 -26.76 6.39
N ALA A 582 -9.15 -28.03 6.58
CA ALA A 582 -8.22 -29.16 6.49
C ALA A 582 -7.70 -29.41 5.06
N LEU A 583 -8.51 -29.18 4.04
CA LEU A 583 -8.14 -29.30 2.63
C LEU A 583 -9.06 -28.47 1.76
N HIS A 584 -8.50 -27.58 0.98
CA HIS A 584 -9.26 -26.77 0.04
C HIS A 584 -8.46 -26.40 -1.21
N VAL A 585 -9.22 -26.05 -2.24
CA VAL A 585 -8.70 -25.46 -3.48
C VAL A 585 -9.54 -24.21 -3.82
N ALA A 586 -8.88 -23.16 -4.33
CA ALA A 586 -9.53 -21.92 -4.66
C ALA A 586 -9.08 -21.39 -6.04
N PRO A 587 -9.76 -21.80 -7.14
CA PRO A 587 -9.58 -21.18 -8.44
C PRO A 587 -9.99 -19.72 -8.39
N SER A 588 -9.23 -18.88 -9.09
CA SER A 588 -9.43 -17.44 -9.14
C SER A 588 -9.37 -16.88 -10.55
N LEU A 589 -10.08 -15.78 -10.76
CA LEU A 589 -10.17 -15.03 -12.02
C LEU A 589 -9.92 -13.55 -11.76
N GLU A 590 -9.05 -12.93 -12.54
CA GLU A 590 -9.02 -11.47 -12.74
C GLU A 590 -9.39 -11.17 -14.20
N TRP A 591 -10.43 -10.38 -14.42
CA TRP A 591 -10.94 -10.06 -15.75
C TRP A 591 -11.06 -8.56 -15.99
N VAL A 592 -10.36 -8.09 -17.00
CA VAL A 592 -10.41 -6.74 -17.53
C VAL A 592 -10.93 -6.85 -18.97
N PRO A 593 -12.25 -6.67 -19.21
CA PRO A 593 -12.84 -6.91 -20.53
C PRO A 593 -12.27 -6.00 -21.61
N GLN A 594 -11.84 -4.80 -21.22
CA GLN A 594 -11.24 -3.82 -22.13
C GLN A 594 -10.14 -3.05 -21.36
N GLY A 595 -8.91 -3.10 -21.87
CA GLY A 595 -7.80 -2.41 -21.27
C GLY A 595 -7.93 -0.88 -21.31
N PRO A 596 -7.17 -0.15 -20.50
CA PRO A 596 -7.19 1.31 -20.44
C PRO A 596 -6.51 1.96 -21.65
N PHE A 597 -6.72 3.28 -21.80
CA PHE A 597 -5.87 4.09 -22.66
C PHE A 597 -4.46 4.23 -22.06
N ALA A 598 -3.47 4.34 -22.94
CA ALA A 598 -2.06 4.50 -22.59
C ALA A 598 -1.62 5.97 -22.57
N ASP A 599 -2.46 6.86 -23.09
CA ASP A 599 -2.14 8.26 -23.32
C ASP A 599 -3.33 9.18 -23.04
N TYR A 600 -3.01 10.42 -22.70
CA TYR A 600 -4.01 11.47 -22.46
C TYR A 600 -4.78 11.86 -23.73
N ALA A 601 -4.17 11.69 -24.90
CA ALA A 601 -4.81 11.92 -26.18
C ALA A 601 -5.83 10.84 -26.58
N ASN A 602 -5.93 9.73 -25.81
CA ASN A 602 -6.79 8.58 -26.05
C ASN A 602 -6.59 7.91 -27.43
N ARG A 603 -5.35 7.92 -27.93
CA ARG A 603 -5.00 7.34 -29.25
C ARG A 603 -4.75 5.85 -29.20
N VAL A 604 -4.13 5.37 -28.10
CA VAL A 604 -3.73 3.97 -27.96
C VAL A 604 -4.41 3.35 -26.77
N ARG A 605 -5.06 2.22 -27.01
CA ARG A 605 -5.71 1.42 -25.98
C ARG A 605 -5.04 0.06 -25.87
N THR A 606 -4.87 -0.44 -24.63
CA THR A 606 -4.37 -1.80 -24.41
C THR A 606 -5.49 -2.83 -24.62
N PRO A 607 -5.16 -4.08 -24.99
CA PRO A 607 -6.14 -5.16 -25.02
C PRO A 607 -6.65 -5.49 -23.62
N GLY A 608 -7.89 -6.00 -23.56
CA GLY A 608 -8.40 -6.64 -22.36
C GLY A 608 -7.74 -8.00 -22.11
N TYR A 609 -7.91 -8.52 -20.89
CA TYR A 609 -7.36 -9.82 -20.53
C TYR A 609 -8.19 -10.52 -19.44
N ALA A 610 -7.99 -11.84 -19.34
CA ALA A 610 -8.40 -12.64 -18.20
C ALA A 610 -7.17 -13.42 -17.71
N LEU A 611 -6.92 -13.38 -16.40
CA LEU A 611 -5.90 -14.15 -15.72
C LEU A 611 -6.60 -15.18 -14.83
N LEU A 612 -6.19 -16.42 -14.94
CA LEU A 612 -6.66 -17.50 -14.08
C LEU A 612 -5.54 -17.90 -13.12
N GLY A 613 -5.90 -18.16 -11.88
CA GLY A 613 -5.03 -18.67 -10.83
C GLY A 613 -5.71 -19.77 -10.04
N VAL A 614 -4.94 -20.48 -9.24
CA VAL A 614 -5.44 -21.49 -8.29
C VAL A 614 -4.56 -21.42 -7.05
N THR A 615 -5.19 -21.30 -5.88
CA THR A 615 -4.53 -21.55 -4.60
C THR A 615 -5.08 -22.83 -3.98
N GLY A 616 -4.31 -23.45 -3.11
CA GLY A 616 -4.76 -24.60 -2.32
C GLY A 616 -4.03 -24.64 -1.00
N GLY A 617 -4.72 -25.09 0.04
CA GLY A 617 -4.18 -25.27 1.38
C GLY A 617 -4.56 -26.64 1.95
N MET A 618 -3.68 -27.20 2.75
CA MET A 618 -3.88 -28.47 3.42
C MET A 618 -3.24 -28.45 4.81
N THR A 619 -4.00 -28.85 5.82
CA THR A 619 -3.45 -29.15 7.15
C THR A 619 -2.83 -30.54 7.11
N VAL A 620 -1.52 -30.62 7.27
CA VAL A 620 -0.74 -31.88 7.24
C VAL A 620 -0.74 -32.54 8.61
N ALA A 621 -0.62 -31.74 9.65
CA ALA A 621 -0.67 -32.14 11.06
C ALA A 621 -1.14 -30.96 11.90
N ASP A 622 -1.46 -31.17 13.17
CA ASP A 622 -1.83 -30.09 14.06
C ASP A 622 -0.71 -29.03 14.12
N GLY A 623 -1.08 -27.78 13.88
CA GLY A 623 -0.13 -26.67 13.78
C GLY A 623 0.77 -26.67 12.53
N PHE A 624 0.58 -27.59 11.56
CA PHE A 624 1.41 -27.67 10.36
C PHE A 624 0.57 -27.70 9.08
N ASP A 625 0.65 -26.65 8.29
CA ASP A 625 -0.06 -26.49 7.02
C ASP A 625 0.90 -26.47 5.83
N ALA A 626 0.42 -26.96 4.69
CA ALA A 626 1.07 -26.80 3.38
C ALA A 626 0.14 -26.03 2.44
N PHE A 627 0.72 -25.27 1.51
CA PHE A 627 -0.05 -24.51 0.52
C PHE A 627 0.63 -24.49 -0.85
N VAL A 628 -0.15 -24.23 -1.87
CA VAL A 628 0.30 -24.02 -3.25
C VAL A 628 -0.41 -22.80 -3.85
N ASP A 629 0.32 -21.98 -4.60
CA ASP A 629 -0.20 -20.83 -5.34
C ASP A 629 0.26 -20.89 -6.80
N VAL A 630 -0.68 -20.96 -7.72
CA VAL A 630 -0.45 -21.00 -9.17
C VAL A 630 -1.08 -19.76 -9.80
N ARG A 631 -0.24 -18.88 -10.33
CA ARG A 631 -0.65 -17.62 -10.95
C ARG A 631 -0.55 -17.70 -12.45
N ASN A 632 -1.48 -17.02 -13.13
CA ASN A 632 -1.52 -16.97 -14.59
C ASN A 632 -1.34 -18.35 -15.22
N ILE A 633 -2.15 -19.32 -14.79
CA ILE A 633 -2.03 -20.74 -15.14
C ILE A 633 -2.07 -20.98 -16.67
N THR A 634 -2.78 -20.12 -17.39
CA THR A 634 -2.88 -20.19 -18.86
C THR A 634 -1.67 -19.60 -19.59
N GLY A 635 -0.74 -18.96 -18.86
CA GLY A 635 0.39 -18.27 -19.48
C GLY A 635 -0.01 -17.08 -20.33
N LYS A 636 -1.13 -16.40 -20.00
CA LYS A 636 -1.63 -15.25 -20.73
C LYS A 636 -0.60 -14.13 -20.77
N LYS A 637 -0.29 -13.64 -21.97
CA LYS A 637 0.51 -12.44 -22.19
C LYS A 637 -0.43 -11.25 -22.24
N ALA A 638 -0.27 -10.30 -21.31
CA ALA A 638 -1.11 -9.11 -21.19
C ALA A 638 -0.30 -7.94 -20.63
N ILE A 639 -0.88 -6.74 -20.70
CA ILE A 639 -0.31 -5.50 -20.13
C ILE A 639 -1.04 -5.23 -18.82
N GLY A 640 -0.29 -5.19 -17.72
CA GLY A 640 -0.81 -4.99 -16.36
C GLY A 640 -0.68 -3.54 -15.86
N ASP A 641 0.33 -2.79 -16.34
CA ASP A 641 0.54 -1.39 -15.96
C ASP A 641 1.09 -0.58 -17.14
N ILE A 642 0.93 0.74 -17.07
CA ILE A 642 1.30 1.70 -18.11
C ILE A 642 1.88 2.96 -17.46
N SER A 643 3.02 3.43 -17.94
CA SER A 643 3.49 4.79 -17.67
C SER A 643 2.86 5.74 -18.68
N ALA A 644 1.88 6.54 -18.27
CA ALA A 644 1.12 7.44 -19.14
C ALA A 644 2.02 8.43 -19.89
N VAL A 645 1.66 8.72 -21.15
CA VAL A 645 2.30 9.74 -22.00
C VAL A 645 1.24 10.69 -22.54
N LEU A 646 1.65 11.85 -23.08
CA LEU A 646 0.71 12.79 -23.70
C LEU A 646 0.03 12.16 -24.93
N ALA A 647 0.82 11.55 -25.81
CA ALA A 647 0.35 10.82 -27.00
C ALA A 647 1.26 9.61 -27.26
N ALA A 648 0.68 8.42 -27.25
CA ALA A 648 1.40 7.18 -27.49
C ALA A 648 1.51 6.85 -28.98
N ASN A 649 2.56 6.11 -29.35
CA ASN A 649 2.77 5.53 -30.66
C ASN A 649 3.36 4.11 -30.54
N ALA A 650 3.65 3.48 -31.67
CA ALA A 650 4.16 2.11 -31.70
C ALA A 650 5.55 1.94 -31.01
N ALA A 651 6.37 2.99 -31.00
CA ALA A 651 7.71 2.99 -30.40
C ALA A 651 7.69 3.34 -28.89
N SER A 652 6.55 3.75 -28.33
CA SER A 652 6.45 4.13 -26.92
C SER A 652 6.71 2.94 -26.01
N ALA A 653 7.85 2.94 -25.33
CA ALA A 653 8.24 1.92 -24.35
C ALA A 653 7.70 2.33 -22.96
N ILE A 654 6.42 2.09 -22.73
CA ILE A 654 5.66 2.53 -21.54
C ILE A 654 4.85 1.42 -20.89
N TYR A 655 4.92 0.18 -21.40
CA TYR A 655 4.05 -0.92 -21.01
C TYR A 655 4.79 -1.92 -20.12
N TYR A 656 4.13 -2.36 -19.05
CA TYR A 656 4.61 -3.40 -18.14
C TYR A 656 3.73 -4.65 -18.31
N PRO A 657 4.32 -5.79 -18.70
CA PRO A 657 3.55 -7.03 -18.83
C PRO A 657 3.09 -7.54 -17.46
N VAL A 658 1.99 -8.29 -17.45
CA VAL A 658 1.61 -9.09 -16.28
C VAL A 658 2.65 -10.19 -16.03
N GLU A 659 2.74 -10.64 -14.78
CA GLU A 659 3.61 -11.75 -14.39
C GLU A 659 3.32 -12.99 -15.25
N ARG A 660 4.36 -13.64 -15.72
CA ARG A 660 4.25 -14.91 -16.44
C ARG A 660 3.70 -15.99 -15.50
N ARG A 661 3.33 -17.16 -16.03
CA ARG A 661 2.90 -18.28 -15.19
C ARG A 661 3.96 -18.56 -14.11
N ALA A 662 3.51 -18.54 -12.86
CA ALA A 662 4.31 -18.80 -11.68
C ALA A 662 3.64 -19.87 -10.83
N ILE A 663 4.44 -20.76 -10.27
CA ILE A 663 4.01 -21.80 -9.34
C ILE A 663 4.88 -21.67 -8.10
N SER A 664 4.27 -21.62 -6.94
CA SER A 664 4.97 -21.65 -5.66
C SER A 664 4.27 -22.61 -4.70
N ALA A 665 5.03 -23.18 -3.80
CA ALA A 665 4.54 -24.03 -2.72
C ALA A 665 5.25 -23.64 -1.42
N GLY A 666 4.59 -23.83 -0.31
CA GLY A 666 5.16 -23.50 0.99
C GLY A 666 4.52 -24.28 2.13
N VAL A 667 5.12 -24.11 3.29
CA VAL A 667 4.67 -24.69 4.55
C VAL A 667 4.59 -23.61 5.62
N ARG A 668 3.69 -23.81 6.57
CA ARG A 668 3.52 -22.97 7.77
C ARG A 668 3.50 -23.88 8.99
N ALA A 669 4.13 -23.45 10.07
CA ALA A 669 4.10 -24.18 11.34
C ALA A 669 3.87 -23.21 12.50
N ARG A 670 3.09 -23.63 13.49
CA ARG A 670 2.81 -22.91 14.74
C ARG A 670 3.15 -23.81 15.93
N PHE A 671 3.88 -23.26 16.92
CA PHE A 671 4.35 -23.97 18.12
C PHE A 671 4.02 -23.19 19.37
#